data_3b4500bc3e06b9eb5f31184aa327cb47
#
_entry.id   3b4500bc3e06b9eb5f31184aa327cb47
#
_cell.length_a   1.000
_cell.length_b   1.000
_cell.length_c   1.000
_cell.angle_alpha   90.00
_cell.angle_beta   90.00
_cell.angle_gamma   90.00
#
_symmetry.space_group_name_H-M   'P 1'
#
loop_
_entity.id
_entity.type
_entity.pdbx_description
1 polymer ?
#
loop_
_entity_poly.entity_id
_entity_poly.type
_entity_poly.pdbx_seq_one_letter_code
_entity_poly.pdbx_strand_id
1 'polypeptide(L)'
;MSKDSVLGLFRQHADTHPERPALVDRERSFSYRELDRLSDRLAAHLARRGVARGELLPLLAERSAELVIAILAAAKCAAAYVPVDRRQPDRRKREILRQCQAPLALATQAEDLPGQPVEVIAQALATSAAGAAPRPALDGSEALYVIFTSGTTGEPKGVVIESRSLANLVGWHNRRFNMDQRSRTTLMAGVGFDVSQWEIWSTLCAGACLHLVPDEVRPDPAALLAFFAEQRISHAFAPTVMVPALAEQPAPPSLALRYLFCAGEKLPPVATGGLPYTVVDYYGPTEATVFATCRIVDAEAHRRPASIGTPIDGCEAFILDADDRPCHGDRPGELNLAGVCLAREYLRDPDMTARRFHYSQALRRRLYRTGDKARWLADGSLQFLGRLDDQVKIRGHRVELGDVEAALLRQPAIHGAVVLAHADPRSGSQQLSAFVVPRQQDGDARAVLAAIKTALRQELPDYMLPSRYLSLDSLPTTVNGKIDRQALRRHLDEQCQERLDEQRFGAPGELQVALSWQEVLGHTDFGLDDSFFEVGGHSLLAAALVRELSRRFGNRAYIHDIYRTPSVRQLAASLARRAGEAPPALDSEPAQELQRDVRLPADVDFSRPMDTAQLLAPRHILLTGASGLMGAHLLAELLASREADLHCPVRAQNDAHALERLRQAARQHRIELAETDWRRVRAYAADLAEPGFGLPAETYRELAGSVDQVFHSASAVNFIQPYSYMKRDNVEGLGQVLRFCASGRCKPLMLLSSISVYSWGHLHTGKRLMREDDDINQNLPAVVTDMGYVRSKWVMEKIADLAAERGLPLMTFRLGYATCHSRTGAYADYQWWSRLARTCLEYRAVPLLRELREGLTTVDYMVEAISVIARQPSALGKKFNLVPSIPRCLTLDEFFGRLGRRAGRPLRQMPFDDWVSLWEDNRDAPLYPLLSMFRDNMYAGRSTVELYQDTYLWDCTNVEEHLRGSAVREPEFDDRLLDLYLAGLGGSAMR
;
A
#
# COMPACT_ATOMS: atom_id res chain seq x y z
N MET A 1 -5.28 -21.28 -34.96
CA MET A 1 -4.52 -20.43 -34.05
C MET A 1 -3.36 -21.28 -33.57
N SER A 2 -2.13 -20.78 -33.75
CA SER A 2 -0.93 -21.50 -33.28
C SER A 2 -1.03 -21.67 -31.76
N LYS A 3 -0.76 -22.91 -31.28
CA LYS A 3 -0.62 -23.21 -29.84
C LYS A 3 0.62 -22.52 -29.22
N ASP A 4 1.37 -21.80 -30.05
CA ASP A 4 2.66 -21.20 -29.71
C ASP A 4 2.56 -19.70 -29.39
N SER A 5 1.35 -19.12 -29.24
CA SER A 5 1.18 -17.73 -28.82
C SER A 5 0.59 -17.63 -27.41
N VAL A 6 1.08 -16.68 -26.61
CA VAL A 6 0.56 -16.44 -25.24
C VAL A 6 -0.95 -16.13 -25.24
N LEU A 7 -1.43 -15.37 -26.23
CA LEU A 7 -2.85 -15.10 -26.38
C LEU A 7 -3.67 -16.34 -26.73
N GLY A 8 -3.10 -17.26 -27.54
CA GLY A 8 -3.72 -18.53 -27.87
C GLY A 8 -3.93 -19.43 -26.65
N LEU A 9 -2.91 -19.52 -25.80
CA LEU A 9 -2.98 -20.26 -24.54
C LEU A 9 -4.00 -19.67 -23.55
N PHE A 10 -4.04 -18.36 -23.40
CA PHE A 10 -5.07 -17.68 -22.59
C PHE A 10 -6.49 -18.00 -23.08
N ARG A 11 -6.74 -17.86 -24.39
CA ARG A 11 -8.06 -18.16 -24.97
C ARG A 11 -8.45 -19.63 -24.81
N GLN A 12 -7.51 -20.56 -24.93
CA GLN A 12 -7.77 -21.96 -24.66
C GLN A 12 -8.34 -22.16 -23.25
N HIS A 13 -7.78 -21.48 -22.23
CA HIS A 13 -8.31 -21.56 -20.86
C HIS A 13 -9.64 -20.84 -20.70
N ALA A 14 -9.86 -19.71 -21.37
CA ALA A 14 -11.14 -19.01 -21.38
C ALA A 14 -12.26 -19.86 -21.99
N ASP A 15 -11.94 -20.66 -22.99
CA ASP A 15 -12.90 -21.59 -23.65
C ASP A 15 -13.14 -22.87 -22.83
N THR A 16 -12.06 -23.46 -22.25
CA THR A 16 -12.15 -24.78 -21.60
C THR A 16 -12.53 -24.69 -20.11
N HIS A 17 -12.17 -23.62 -19.45
CA HIS A 17 -12.40 -23.40 -18.01
C HIS A 17 -12.88 -21.97 -17.70
N PRO A 18 -13.98 -21.51 -18.33
CA PRO A 18 -14.41 -20.11 -18.34
C PRO A 18 -14.68 -19.52 -16.96
N GLU A 19 -15.21 -20.30 -16.04
CA GLU A 19 -15.62 -19.83 -14.71
C GLU A 19 -14.48 -19.85 -13.67
N ARG A 20 -13.28 -20.30 -14.03
CA ARG A 20 -12.16 -20.27 -13.10
C ARG A 20 -11.72 -18.84 -12.83
N PRO A 21 -11.37 -18.53 -11.56
CA PRO A 21 -10.71 -17.27 -11.25
C PRO A 21 -9.39 -17.13 -12.01
N ALA A 22 -9.23 -16.04 -12.73
CA ALA A 22 -8.03 -15.71 -13.51
C ALA A 22 -7.23 -14.56 -12.87
N LEU A 23 -7.93 -13.63 -12.21
CA LEU A 23 -7.36 -12.42 -11.65
C LEU A 23 -8.09 -12.03 -10.36
N VAL A 24 -7.32 -11.72 -9.33
CA VAL A 24 -7.82 -11.14 -8.07
C VAL A 24 -7.10 -9.81 -7.83
N ASP A 25 -7.89 -8.74 -7.76
CA ASP A 25 -7.44 -7.37 -7.48
C ASP A 25 -8.17 -6.89 -6.23
N ARG A 26 -7.53 -7.01 -5.09
CA ARG A 26 -8.13 -6.78 -3.76
C ARG A 26 -9.38 -7.65 -3.58
N GLU A 27 -10.54 -7.02 -3.46
CA GLU A 27 -11.83 -7.71 -3.30
C GLU A 27 -12.48 -8.12 -4.65
N ARG A 28 -11.92 -7.66 -5.79
CA ARG A 28 -12.45 -7.98 -7.13
C ARG A 28 -11.85 -9.28 -7.65
N SER A 29 -12.68 -10.20 -8.07
CA SER A 29 -12.26 -11.43 -8.72
C SER A 29 -12.85 -11.51 -10.12
N PHE A 30 -12.03 -11.84 -11.09
CA PHE A 30 -12.42 -11.99 -12.50
C PHE A 30 -12.15 -13.42 -12.95
N SER A 31 -13.16 -14.04 -13.54
CA SER A 31 -13.02 -15.33 -14.22
C SER A 31 -12.30 -15.16 -15.57
N TYR A 32 -11.81 -16.26 -16.13
CA TYR A 32 -11.25 -16.30 -17.49
C TYR A 32 -12.24 -15.77 -18.53
N ARG A 33 -13.52 -16.13 -18.43
CA ARG A 33 -14.60 -15.61 -19.31
C ARG A 33 -14.77 -14.11 -19.18
N GLU A 34 -14.78 -13.59 -17.97
CA GLU A 34 -14.94 -12.15 -17.74
C GLU A 34 -13.78 -11.35 -18.29
N LEU A 35 -12.53 -11.81 -18.07
CA LEU A 35 -11.34 -11.17 -18.66
C LEU A 35 -11.39 -11.23 -20.20
N ASP A 36 -11.76 -12.37 -20.77
CA ASP A 36 -11.86 -12.50 -22.22
C ASP A 36 -12.92 -11.56 -22.80
N ARG A 37 -14.12 -11.53 -22.19
CA ARG A 37 -15.21 -10.64 -22.61
C ARG A 37 -14.87 -9.16 -22.46
N LEU A 38 -14.26 -8.76 -21.34
CA LEU A 38 -13.89 -7.35 -21.10
C LEU A 38 -12.80 -6.91 -22.07
N SER A 39 -11.79 -7.75 -22.28
CA SER A 39 -10.73 -7.46 -23.25
C SER A 39 -11.22 -7.51 -24.70
N ASP A 40 -12.23 -8.32 -25.06
CA ASP A 40 -12.88 -8.29 -26.38
C ASP A 40 -13.60 -6.95 -26.60
N ARG A 41 -14.35 -6.47 -25.60
CA ARG A 41 -15.01 -5.16 -25.67
C ARG A 41 -14.02 -4.03 -25.88
N LEU A 42 -12.94 -4.02 -25.09
CA LEU A 42 -11.89 -3.00 -25.22
C LEU A 42 -11.16 -3.12 -26.56
N ALA A 43 -10.86 -4.33 -27.06
CA ALA A 43 -10.23 -4.55 -28.35
C ALA A 43 -11.11 -4.03 -29.50
N ALA A 44 -12.41 -4.27 -29.45
CA ALA A 44 -13.36 -3.72 -30.44
C ALA A 44 -13.42 -2.19 -30.39
N HIS A 45 -13.30 -1.58 -29.19
CA HIS A 45 -13.19 -0.14 -29.04
C HIS A 45 -11.88 0.38 -29.67
N LEU A 46 -10.75 -0.20 -29.32
CA LEU A 46 -9.43 0.17 -29.82
C LEU A 46 -9.36 0.11 -31.36
N ALA A 47 -9.92 -0.94 -31.96
CA ALA A 47 -9.98 -1.08 -33.42
C ALA A 47 -10.77 0.08 -34.08
N ARG A 48 -11.89 0.52 -33.48
CA ARG A 48 -12.63 1.69 -33.94
C ARG A 48 -11.87 3.00 -33.78
N ARG A 49 -10.96 3.06 -32.78
CA ARG A 49 -10.06 4.21 -32.52
C ARG A 49 -8.81 4.20 -33.38
N GLY A 50 -8.67 3.24 -34.31
CA GLY A 50 -7.55 3.14 -35.25
C GLY A 50 -6.36 2.35 -34.75
N VAL A 51 -6.46 1.65 -33.60
CA VAL A 51 -5.41 0.76 -33.12
C VAL A 51 -5.45 -0.53 -33.96
N ALA A 52 -4.44 -0.75 -34.75
CA ALA A 52 -4.33 -1.85 -35.70
C ALA A 52 -3.08 -2.71 -35.45
N ARG A 53 -2.94 -3.78 -36.23
CA ARG A 53 -1.77 -4.66 -36.20
C ARG A 53 -0.47 -3.86 -36.42
N GLY A 54 0.48 -4.04 -35.49
CA GLY A 54 1.80 -3.40 -35.52
C GLY A 54 1.85 -2.00 -34.91
N GLU A 55 0.70 -1.42 -34.57
CA GLU A 55 0.66 -0.14 -33.83
C GLU A 55 1.16 -0.33 -32.39
N LEU A 56 1.67 0.75 -31.81
CA LEU A 56 2.01 0.80 -30.40
C LEU A 56 0.85 1.36 -29.58
N LEU A 57 0.58 0.78 -28.44
CA LEU A 57 -0.45 1.22 -27.49
C LEU A 57 0.19 1.52 -26.13
N PRO A 58 0.53 2.76 -25.80
CA PRO A 58 0.98 3.14 -24.46
C PRO A 58 -0.10 2.93 -23.41
N LEU A 59 0.28 2.33 -22.28
CA LEU A 59 -0.57 2.06 -21.13
C LEU A 59 0.00 2.79 -19.91
N LEU A 60 -0.55 3.96 -19.60
CA LEU A 60 -0.20 4.76 -18.43
C LEU A 60 -0.93 4.18 -17.21
N ALA A 61 -0.28 3.30 -16.48
CA ALA A 61 -0.98 2.46 -15.54
C ALA A 61 -0.23 2.24 -14.22
N GLU A 62 -1.00 1.90 -13.21
CA GLU A 62 -0.57 1.20 -12.01
C GLU A 62 -0.99 -0.26 -12.13
N ARG A 63 -0.54 -1.10 -11.20
CA ARG A 63 -1.00 -2.49 -11.14
C ARG A 63 -2.49 -2.51 -10.80
N SER A 64 -3.29 -3.00 -11.72
CA SER A 64 -4.74 -3.04 -11.61
C SER A 64 -5.33 -4.09 -12.57
N ALA A 65 -6.56 -4.48 -12.35
CA ALA A 65 -7.29 -5.34 -13.28
C ALA A 65 -7.44 -4.69 -14.67
N GLU A 66 -7.62 -3.37 -14.71
CA GLU A 66 -7.74 -2.58 -15.93
C GLU A 66 -6.49 -2.67 -16.80
N LEU A 67 -5.29 -2.69 -16.20
CA LEU A 67 -4.03 -2.91 -16.92
C LEU A 67 -4.02 -4.29 -17.60
N VAL A 68 -4.39 -5.36 -16.88
CA VAL A 68 -4.40 -6.72 -17.43
C VAL A 68 -5.41 -6.82 -18.58
N ILE A 69 -6.59 -6.23 -18.43
CA ILE A 69 -7.61 -6.16 -19.50
C ILE A 69 -7.08 -5.41 -20.73
N ALA A 70 -6.36 -4.29 -20.52
CA ALA A 70 -5.79 -3.50 -21.62
C ALA A 70 -4.65 -4.26 -22.33
N ILE A 71 -3.79 -4.98 -21.61
CA ILE A 71 -2.76 -5.86 -22.16
C ILE A 71 -3.39 -6.93 -23.07
N LEU A 72 -4.43 -7.61 -22.59
CA LEU A 72 -5.15 -8.61 -23.37
C LEU A 72 -5.83 -7.99 -24.61
N ALA A 73 -6.43 -6.81 -24.47
CA ALA A 73 -7.07 -6.10 -25.57
C ALA A 73 -6.08 -5.68 -26.66
N ALA A 74 -4.91 -5.16 -26.29
CA ALA A 74 -3.83 -4.81 -27.22
C ALA A 74 -3.34 -6.06 -27.99
N ALA A 75 -3.10 -7.17 -27.28
CA ALA A 75 -2.71 -8.44 -27.89
C ALA A 75 -3.79 -8.97 -28.88
N LYS A 76 -5.07 -8.78 -28.56
CA LYS A 76 -6.20 -9.12 -29.47
C LYS A 76 -6.25 -8.27 -30.72
N CYS A 77 -5.76 -7.03 -30.68
CA CYS A 77 -5.58 -6.17 -31.85
C CYS A 77 -4.29 -6.47 -32.63
N ALA A 78 -3.43 -7.38 -32.15
CA ALA A 78 -2.04 -7.55 -32.61
C ALA A 78 -1.23 -6.25 -32.56
N ALA A 79 -1.55 -5.36 -31.63
CA ALA A 79 -0.82 -4.15 -31.30
C ALA A 79 0.16 -4.42 -30.15
N ALA A 80 1.35 -3.80 -30.20
CA ALA A 80 2.31 -3.93 -29.13
C ALA A 80 1.99 -2.92 -28.02
N TYR A 81 1.71 -3.41 -26.81
CA TYR A 81 1.47 -2.50 -25.70
C TYR A 81 2.80 -1.99 -25.07
N VAL A 82 2.75 -0.79 -24.54
CA VAL A 82 3.90 -0.12 -23.93
C VAL A 82 3.52 0.27 -22.50
N PRO A 83 3.81 -0.57 -21.51
CA PRO A 83 3.45 -0.26 -20.13
C PRO A 83 4.35 0.85 -19.57
N VAL A 84 3.74 1.91 -19.07
CA VAL A 84 4.40 3.07 -18.50
C VAL A 84 3.84 3.30 -17.10
N ASP A 85 4.69 3.25 -16.08
CA ASP A 85 4.28 3.58 -14.71
C ASP A 85 3.88 5.06 -14.65
N ARG A 86 2.62 5.34 -14.33
CA ARG A 86 2.08 6.70 -14.27
C ARG A 86 2.75 7.59 -13.21
N ARG A 87 3.43 7.00 -12.23
CA ARG A 87 4.20 7.72 -11.19
C ARG A 87 5.54 8.24 -11.70
N GLN A 88 5.95 7.88 -12.92
CA GLN A 88 7.15 8.45 -13.52
C GLN A 88 6.99 9.95 -13.78
N PRO A 89 8.09 10.73 -13.76
CA PRO A 89 8.06 12.13 -14.08
C PRO A 89 7.42 12.41 -15.47
N ASP A 90 6.62 13.46 -15.57
CA ASP A 90 5.90 13.82 -16.80
C ASP A 90 6.80 14.00 -18.00
N ARG A 91 8.02 14.51 -17.80
CA ARG A 91 9.02 14.63 -18.86
C ARG A 91 9.36 13.26 -19.44
N ARG A 92 9.54 12.25 -18.59
CA ARG A 92 9.86 10.88 -19.04
C ARG A 92 8.66 10.21 -19.71
N LYS A 93 7.45 10.41 -19.19
CA LYS A 93 6.21 9.92 -19.82
C LYS A 93 6.08 10.49 -21.23
N ARG A 94 6.23 11.82 -21.37
CA ARG A 94 6.16 12.51 -22.69
C ARG A 94 7.21 12.00 -23.67
N GLU A 95 8.43 11.76 -23.21
CA GLU A 95 9.49 11.24 -24.07
C GLU A 95 9.18 9.84 -24.60
N ILE A 96 8.69 8.95 -23.74
CA ILE A 96 8.24 7.60 -24.12
C ILE A 96 7.10 7.69 -25.15
N LEU A 97 6.08 8.52 -24.87
CA LEU A 97 4.94 8.72 -25.78
C LEU A 97 5.36 9.28 -27.14
N ARG A 98 6.29 10.25 -27.14
CA ARG A 98 6.87 10.81 -28.38
C ARG A 98 7.51 9.73 -29.24
N GLN A 99 8.28 8.82 -28.61
CA GLN A 99 8.92 7.73 -29.35
C GLN A 99 7.93 6.67 -29.83
N CYS A 100 6.82 6.46 -29.09
CA CYS A 100 5.78 5.54 -29.53
C CYS A 100 5.07 6.02 -30.79
N GLN A 101 4.84 7.33 -30.98
CA GLN A 101 4.04 7.89 -32.07
C GLN A 101 2.67 7.20 -32.22
N ALA A 102 2.07 6.85 -31.10
CA ALA A 102 0.84 6.09 -31.05
C ALA A 102 -0.39 6.98 -31.33
N PRO A 103 -1.42 6.50 -32.03
CA PRO A 103 -2.63 7.28 -32.28
C PRO A 103 -3.42 7.55 -31.00
N LEU A 104 -3.26 6.72 -29.99
CA LEU A 104 -4.00 6.73 -28.74
C LEU A 104 -3.12 6.13 -27.62
N ALA A 105 -3.26 6.66 -26.41
CA ALA A 105 -2.78 6.02 -25.18
C ALA A 105 -3.97 5.70 -24.28
N LEU A 106 -3.85 4.63 -23.47
CA LEU A 106 -4.80 4.30 -22.42
C LEU A 106 -4.22 4.63 -21.06
N ALA A 107 -5.08 4.99 -20.11
CA ALA A 107 -4.68 5.25 -18.74
C ALA A 107 -5.64 4.58 -17.73
N THR A 108 -5.14 4.19 -16.57
CA THR A 108 -5.98 3.69 -15.46
C THR A 108 -6.75 4.82 -14.77
N GLN A 109 -6.24 6.06 -14.84
CA GLN A 109 -6.89 7.28 -14.34
C GLN A 109 -6.67 8.41 -15.36
N ALA A 110 -7.41 9.49 -15.21
CA ALA A 110 -7.26 10.67 -16.10
C ALA A 110 -5.82 11.23 -16.03
N GLU A 111 -5.24 11.46 -17.20
CA GLU A 111 -3.92 12.06 -17.40
C GLU A 111 -4.04 13.20 -18.42
N ASP A 112 -3.44 14.33 -18.10
CA ASP A 112 -3.35 15.47 -19.02
C ASP A 112 -1.93 15.55 -19.62
N LEU A 113 -1.80 15.03 -20.82
CA LEU A 113 -0.52 15.01 -21.57
C LEU A 113 -0.70 15.72 -22.90
N PRO A 114 -0.32 17.01 -22.99
CA PRO A 114 -0.53 17.81 -24.19
C PRO A 114 0.00 17.15 -25.45
N GLY A 115 -0.85 17.08 -26.47
CA GLY A 115 -0.51 16.54 -27.80
C GLY A 115 -0.69 15.02 -27.94
N GLN A 116 -1.06 14.30 -26.88
CA GLN A 116 -1.34 12.85 -26.90
C GLN A 116 -2.78 12.58 -26.49
N PRO A 117 -3.64 11.99 -27.34
CA PRO A 117 -4.95 11.53 -26.92
C PRO A 117 -4.81 10.41 -25.86
N VAL A 118 -5.41 10.61 -24.68
CA VAL A 118 -5.41 9.63 -23.59
C VAL A 118 -6.86 9.29 -23.23
N GLU A 119 -7.19 8.01 -23.18
CA GLU A 119 -8.50 7.53 -22.78
C GLU A 119 -8.39 6.72 -21.48
N VAL A 120 -9.33 6.93 -20.55
CA VAL A 120 -9.39 6.14 -19.31
C VAL A 120 -10.00 4.77 -19.59
N ILE A 121 -9.30 3.69 -19.23
CA ILE A 121 -9.69 2.31 -19.54
C ILE A 121 -11.10 2.00 -19.04
N ALA A 122 -11.43 2.40 -17.81
CA ALA A 122 -12.75 2.18 -17.22
C ALA A 122 -13.87 2.89 -18.01
N GLN A 123 -13.62 4.12 -18.50
CA GLN A 123 -14.58 4.87 -19.33
C GLN A 123 -14.71 4.23 -20.72
N ALA A 124 -13.60 3.84 -21.32
CA ALA A 124 -13.61 3.14 -22.60
C ALA A 124 -14.41 1.83 -22.52
N LEU A 125 -14.27 1.08 -21.43
CA LEU A 125 -15.08 -0.12 -21.17
C LEU A 125 -16.56 0.21 -20.94
N ALA A 126 -16.91 1.27 -20.21
CA ALA A 126 -18.30 1.63 -19.92
C ALA A 126 -19.05 2.08 -21.19
N THR A 127 -18.38 2.85 -22.07
CA THR A 127 -18.98 3.41 -23.29
C THR A 127 -18.95 2.46 -24.49
N SER A 128 -18.19 1.36 -24.39
CA SER A 128 -18.05 0.40 -25.50
C SER A 128 -19.28 -0.46 -25.65
N ALA A 129 -19.96 -0.35 -26.79
CA ALA A 129 -20.99 -1.33 -27.18
C ALA A 129 -20.36 -2.71 -27.41
N ALA A 130 -21.14 -3.78 -27.19
CA ALA A 130 -20.73 -5.13 -27.57
C ALA A 130 -20.44 -5.16 -29.08
N GLY A 131 -19.21 -5.49 -29.44
CA GLY A 131 -18.76 -5.60 -30.83
C GLY A 131 -17.83 -6.80 -30.98
N ALA A 132 -17.70 -7.32 -32.19
CA ALA A 132 -16.76 -8.40 -32.46
C ALA A 132 -15.31 -7.88 -32.29
N ALA A 133 -14.55 -8.53 -31.41
CA ALA A 133 -13.13 -8.25 -31.26
C ALA A 133 -12.37 -8.64 -32.55
N PRO A 134 -11.29 -7.90 -32.88
CA PRO A 134 -10.39 -8.32 -33.95
C PRO A 134 -9.84 -9.73 -33.68
N ARG A 135 -9.73 -10.54 -34.72
CA ARG A 135 -9.13 -11.88 -34.64
C ARG A 135 -8.03 -12.01 -35.70
N PRO A 136 -6.93 -11.25 -35.58
CA PRO A 136 -5.86 -11.34 -36.55
C PRO A 136 -5.21 -12.72 -36.51
N ALA A 137 -4.70 -13.19 -37.64
CA ALA A 137 -3.86 -14.38 -37.68
C ALA A 137 -2.52 -14.03 -37.01
N LEU A 138 -2.15 -14.74 -35.97
CA LEU A 138 -0.92 -14.57 -35.22
C LEU A 138 0.03 -15.74 -35.51
N ASP A 139 1.29 -15.46 -35.84
CA ASP A 139 2.32 -16.45 -36.10
C ASP A 139 3.45 -16.46 -35.05
N GLY A 140 3.32 -15.57 -34.03
CA GLY A 140 4.28 -15.41 -32.94
C GLY A 140 5.40 -14.40 -33.23
N SER A 141 5.52 -13.93 -34.46
CA SER A 141 6.51 -12.93 -34.83
C SER A 141 6.05 -11.49 -34.58
N GLU A 142 4.78 -11.27 -34.21
CA GLU A 142 4.28 -9.95 -33.89
C GLU A 142 4.99 -9.38 -32.65
N ALA A 143 5.26 -8.07 -32.66
CA ALA A 143 5.64 -7.36 -31.45
C ALA A 143 4.50 -7.43 -30.44
N LEU A 144 4.78 -7.93 -29.25
CA LEU A 144 3.79 -8.07 -28.19
C LEU A 144 3.84 -6.88 -27.24
N TYR A 145 5.05 -6.49 -26.83
CA TYR A 145 5.25 -5.33 -25.96
C TYR A 145 6.58 -4.62 -26.23
N VAL A 146 6.65 -3.40 -25.73
CA VAL A 146 7.88 -2.60 -25.69
C VAL A 146 8.12 -2.13 -24.26
N ILE A 147 9.29 -2.46 -23.69
CA ILE A 147 9.73 -1.96 -22.38
C ILE A 147 10.80 -0.91 -22.58
N PHE A 148 10.63 0.27 -21.96
CA PHE A 148 11.61 1.33 -21.98
C PHE A 148 12.61 1.20 -20.83
N THR A 149 13.89 1.11 -21.19
CA THR A 149 15.03 1.07 -20.26
C THR A 149 15.83 2.37 -20.34
N SER A 150 16.78 2.62 -19.42
CA SER A 150 17.73 3.74 -19.52
C SER A 150 18.61 3.57 -20.77
N GLY A 151 18.92 4.67 -21.42
CA GLY A 151 19.73 4.72 -22.62
C GLY A 151 21.06 5.46 -22.38
N THR A 152 22.12 5.12 -23.10
CA THR A 152 23.46 5.73 -22.96
C THR A 152 23.51 7.22 -23.36
N THR A 153 22.45 7.73 -24.00
CA THR A 153 22.35 9.11 -24.50
C THR A 153 21.49 10.00 -23.63
N GLY A 154 20.96 9.50 -22.52
CA GLY A 154 20.03 10.22 -21.64
C GLY A 154 18.56 10.15 -22.09
N GLU A 155 18.27 9.53 -23.24
CA GLU A 155 16.91 9.23 -23.67
C GLU A 155 16.56 7.74 -23.40
N PRO A 156 15.32 7.45 -22.96
CA PRO A 156 14.91 6.07 -22.75
C PRO A 156 14.87 5.29 -24.06
N LYS A 157 15.35 4.05 -24.06
CA LYS A 157 15.36 3.14 -25.22
C LYS A 157 14.27 2.08 -25.08
N GLY A 158 13.44 1.93 -26.10
CA GLY A 158 12.38 0.90 -26.13
C GLY A 158 12.88 -0.43 -26.68
N VAL A 159 12.76 -1.51 -25.92
CA VAL A 159 13.12 -2.86 -26.34
C VAL A 159 11.87 -3.57 -26.85
N VAL A 160 11.86 -3.98 -28.12
CA VAL A 160 10.71 -4.61 -28.78
C VAL A 160 10.76 -6.12 -28.62
N ILE A 161 9.77 -6.69 -27.92
CA ILE A 161 9.67 -8.13 -27.65
C ILE A 161 8.56 -8.77 -28.50
N GLU A 162 8.90 -9.91 -29.13
CA GLU A 162 7.99 -10.69 -29.92
C GLU A 162 7.18 -11.68 -29.07
N SER A 163 5.97 -11.99 -29.51
CA SER A 163 5.06 -12.93 -28.85
C SER A 163 5.69 -14.32 -28.66
N ARG A 164 6.45 -14.81 -29.66
CA ARG A 164 7.14 -16.11 -29.59
C ARG A 164 8.24 -16.16 -28.53
N SER A 165 8.94 -15.05 -28.30
CA SER A 165 10.02 -14.99 -27.33
C SER A 165 9.48 -15.12 -25.91
N LEU A 166 8.39 -14.42 -25.62
CA LEU A 166 7.69 -14.55 -24.33
C LEU A 166 7.01 -15.92 -24.19
N ALA A 167 6.40 -16.46 -25.25
CA ALA A 167 5.79 -17.77 -25.23
C ALA A 167 6.80 -18.90 -24.92
N ASN A 168 8.02 -18.78 -25.42
CA ASN A 168 9.11 -19.70 -25.08
C ASN A 168 9.44 -19.68 -23.59
N LEU A 169 9.67 -18.48 -23.03
CA LEU A 169 9.97 -18.30 -21.60
C LEU A 169 8.85 -18.84 -20.73
N VAL A 170 7.61 -18.42 -21.00
CA VAL A 170 6.40 -18.82 -20.24
C VAL A 170 6.19 -20.34 -20.33
N GLY A 171 6.30 -20.92 -21.52
CA GLY A 171 6.16 -22.37 -21.74
C GLY A 171 7.20 -23.18 -20.97
N TRP A 172 8.48 -22.76 -21.01
CA TRP A 172 9.54 -23.38 -20.25
C TRP A 172 9.30 -23.24 -18.75
N HIS A 173 9.00 -22.03 -18.26
CA HIS A 173 8.78 -21.74 -16.86
C HIS A 173 7.64 -22.58 -16.27
N ASN A 174 6.48 -22.61 -16.95
CA ASN A 174 5.30 -23.32 -16.47
C ASN A 174 5.57 -24.84 -16.36
N ARG A 175 6.29 -25.40 -17.32
CA ARG A 175 6.72 -26.82 -17.26
C ARG A 175 7.74 -27.06 -16.13
N ARG A 176 8.76 -26.19 -16.01
CA ARG A 176 9.90 -26.38 -15.10
C ARG A 176 9.46 -26.31 -13.63
N PHE A 177 8.49 -25.45 -13.31
CA PHE A 177 8.04 -25.21 -11.94
C PHE A 177 6.63 -25.73 -11.65
N ASN A 178 6.12 -26.60 -12.53
CA ASN A 178 4.78 -27.22 -12.37
C ASN A 178 3.68 -26.19 -12.10
N MET A 179 3.72 -25.09 -12.85
CA MET A 179 2.66 -24.09 -12.78
C MET A 179 1.47 -24.58 -13.62
N ASP A 180 0.32 -24.70 -12.98
CA ASP A 180 -0.90 -25.23 -13.57
C ASP A 180 -2.13 -24.41 -13.13
N GLN A 181 -3.28 -24.84 -13.55
CA GLN A 181 -4.57 -24.24 -13.25
C GLN A 181 -4.94 -24.23 -11.74
N ARG A 182 -4.20 -24.88 -10.86
CA ARG A 182 -4.37 -24.85 -9.39
C ARG A 182 -3.43 -23.84 -8.74
N SER A 183 -2.48 -23.35 -9.51
CA SER A 183 -1.49 -22.39 -9.02
C SER A 183 -2.12 -21.02 -8.77
N ARG A 184 -1.61 -20.35 -7.77
CA ARG A 184 -1.95 -18.97 -7.43
C ARG A 184 -0.66 -18.19 -7.40
N THR A 185 -0.62 -17.10 -8.14
CA THR A 185 0.59 -16.33 -8.38
C THR A 185 0.40 -14.88 -7.99
N THR A 186 1.46 -14.09 -8.03
CA THR A 186 1.43 -12.66 -7.70
C THR A 186 1.70 -11.79 -8.90
N LEU A 187 1.17 -10.54 -8.89
CA LEU A 187 1.68 -9.42 -9.65
C LEU A 187 2.34 -8.46 -8.66
N MET A 188 3.66 -8.60 -8.53
CA MET A 188 4.50 -7.89 -7.56
C MET A 188 5.35 -6.81 -8.23
N ALA A 189 5.89 -7.08 -9.41
CA ALA A 189 6.78 -6.18 -10.14
C ALA A 189 6.08 -4.89 -10.58
N GLY A 190 6.83 -3.80 -10.68
CA GLY A 190 6.34 -2.55 -11.26
C GLY A 190 5.97 -2.71 -12.73
N VAL A 191 4.93 -2.01 -13.19
CA VAL A 191 4.36 -2.19 -14.54
C VAL A 191 5.32 -1.86 -15.68
N GLY A 192 6.27 -0.95 -15.46
CA GLY A 192 7.29 -0.58 -16.43
C GLY A 192 8.46 -1.57 -16.54
N PHE A 193 8.40 -2.70 -15.80
CA PHE A 193 9.40 -3.78 -15.87
C PHE A 193 8.87 -4.96 -16.65
N ASP A 194 9.77 -5.60 -17.39
CA ASP A 194 9.49 -6.81 -18.14
C ASP A 194 9.12 -8.01 -17.25
N VAL A 195 9.60 -8.06 -16.01
CA VAL A 195 9.19 -9.07 -15.01
C VAL A 195 7.67 -9.09 -14.81
N SER A 196 6.98 -7.94 -14.81
CA SER A 196 5.53 -7.89 -14.70
C SER A 196 4.83 -8.60 -15.87
N GLN A 197 5.44 -8.58 -17.05
CA GLN A 197 4.91 -9.28 -18.24
C GLN A 197 5.02 -10.78 -18.08
N TRP A 198 6.13 -11.24 -17.52
CA TRP A 198 6.28 -12.65 -17.17
C TRP A 198 5.29 -13.09 -16.09
N GLU A 199 5.09 -12.31 -15.00
CA GLU A 199 4.11 -12.63 -13.97
C GLU A 199 2.69 -12.78 -14.55
N ILE A 200 2.26 -11.84 -15.40
CA ILE A 200 0.94 -11.84 -16.02
C ILE A 200 0.78 -13.05 -16.97
N TRP A 201 1.68 -13.17 -17.93
CA TRP A 201 1.48 -14.14 -18.99
C TRP A 201 1.78 -15.58 -18.55
N SER A 202 2.77 -15.82 -17.66
CA SER A 202 2.99 -17.18 -17.12
C SER A 202 1.75 -17.69 -16.40
N THR A 203 1.11 -16.82 -15.63
CA THR A 203 -0.12 -17.13 -14.91
C THR A 203 -1.28 -17.44 -15.85
N LEU A 204 -1.58 -16.50 -16.73
CA LEU A 204 -2.76 -16.65 -17.63
C LEU A 204 -2.61 -17.81 -18.62
N CYS A 205 -1.40 -18.09 -19.08
CA CYS A 205 -1.09 -19.22 -19.96
C CYS A 205 -1.11 -20.58 -19.24
N ALA A 206 -0.98 -20.61 -17.91
CA ALA A 206 -1.11 -21.83 -17.12
C ALA A 206 -2.56 -22.16 -16.71
N GLY A 207 -3.51 -21.26 -16.97
CA GLY A 207 -4.86 -21.37 -16.42
C GLY A 207 -4.93 -21.07 -14.92
N ALA A 208 -3.89 -20.45 -14.35
CA ALA A 208 -3.70 -20.10 -12.93
C ALA A 208 -4.42 -18.80 -12.56
N CYS A 209 -4.40 -18.45 -11.28
CA CYS A 209 -5.01 -17.22 -10.76
C CYS A 209 -3.93 -16.21 -10.36
N LEU A 210 -3.96 -15.02 -10.96
CA LEU A 210 -3.07 -13.90 -10.67
C LEU A 210 -3.63 -13.06 -9.53
N HIS A 211 -2.86 -12.84 -8.48
CA HIS A 211 -3.21 -11.97 -7.34
C HIS A 211 -2.37 -10.70 -7.37
N LEU A 212 -3.01 -9.55 -7.41
CA LEU A 212 -2.33 -8.26 -7.32
C LEU A 212 -1.91 -8.00 -5.87
N VAL A 213 -0.60 -7.82 -5.66
CA VAL A 213 -0.09 -7.50 -4.33
C VAL A 213 -0.34 -6.02 -4.02
N PRO A 214 -1.06 -5.68 -2.93
CA PRO A 214 -1.29 -4.28 -2.55
C PRO A 214 0.02 -3.52 -2.30
N ASP A 215 0.06 -2.22 -2.65
CA ASP A 215 1.27 -1.41 -2.51
C ASP A 215 1.73 -1.28 -1.05
N GLU A 216 0.79 -1.26 -0.12
CA GLU A 216 1.03 -1.23 1.32
C GLU A 216 1.66 -2.51 1.88
N VAL A 217 1.44 -3.65 1.25
CA VAL A 217 1.98 -4.96 1.65
C VAL A 217 3.40 -5.18 1.10
N ARG A 218 3.68 -4.64 -0.08
CA ARG A 218 4.92 -4.91 -0.83
C ARG A 218 6.22 -4.62 -0.09
N PRO A 219 6.38 -3.51 0.67
CA PRO A 219 7.66 -3.17 1.29
C PRO A 219 7.94 -3.94 2.59
N ASP A 220 6.95 -4.62 3.14
CA ASP A 220 7.06 -5.34 4.43
C ASP A 220 7.14 -6.86 4.20
N PRO A 221 8.29 -7.50 4.48
CA PRO A 221 8.48 -8.94 4.30
C PRO A 221 7.49 -9.79 5.09
N ALA A 222 7.12 -9.38 6.31
CA ALA A 222 6.18 -10.12 7.15
C ALA A 222 4.76 -10.02 6.61
N ALA A 223 4.32 -8.80 6.23
CA ALA A 223 3.02 -8.59 5.61
C ALA A 223 2.91 -9.33 4.26
N LEU A 224 4.01 -9.41 3.51
CA LEU A 224 4.05 -10.11 2.24
C LEU A 224 3.90 -11.63 2.41
N LEU A 225 4.59 -12.24 3.38
CA LEU A 225 4.40 -13.66 3.70
C LEU A 225 3.00 -13.96 4.24
N ALA A 226 2.44 -13.07 5.05
CA ALA A 226 1.06 -13.19 5.52
C ALA A 226 0.08 -13.14 4.34
N PHE A 227 0.26 -12.22 3.40
CA PHE A 227 -0.53 -12.16 2.17
C PHE A 227 -0.40 -13.45 1.33
N PHE A 228 0.82 -14.00 1.20
CA PHE A 228 1.03 -15.26 0.49
C PHE A 228 0.28 -16.42 1.14
N ALA A 229 0.29 -16.46 2.47
CA ALA A 229 -0.42 -17.48 3.23
C ALA A 229 -1.95 -17.33 3.11
N GLU A 230 -2.47 -16.12 3.30
CA GLU A 230 -3.89 -15.80 3.22
C GLU A 230 -4.46 -16.08 1.83
N GLN A 231 -3.77 -15.61 0.79
CA GLN A 231 -4.17 -15.81 -0.60
C GLN A 231 -3.77 -17.19 -1.13
N ARG A 232 -3.14 -18.06 -0.31
CA ARG A 232 -2.64 -19.39 -0.68
C ARG A 232 -1.77 -19.35 -1.94
N ILE A 233 -0.88 -18.36 -2.01
CA ILE A 233 0.04 -18.18 -3.13
C ILE A 233 0.99 -19.37 -3.20
N SER A 234 1.18 -19.92 -4.38
CA SER A 234 2.05 -21.07 -4.63
C SER A 234 3.34 -20.69 -5.36
N HIS A 235 3.32 -19.63 -6.16
CA HIS A 235 4.44 -19.10 -6.92
C HIS A 235 4.45 -17.58 -6.79
N ALA A 236 5.53 -17.02 -6.28
CA ALA A 236 5.64 -15.59 -6.07
C ALA A 236 6.96 -15.04 -6.59
N PHE A 237 6.95 -13.80 -7.06
CA PHE A 237 8.17 -13.03 -7.31
C PHE A 237 8.42 -12.09 -6.14
N ALA A 238 9.71 -11.88 -5.80
CA ALA A 238 10.14 -10.80 -4.93
C ALA A 238 11.43 -10.18 -5.47
N PRO A 239 11.62 -8.86 -5.35
CA PRO A 239 12.90 -8.23 -5.64
C PRO A 239 14.04 -8.91 -4.87
N THR A 240 15.19 -9.08 -5.51
CA THR A 240 16.34 -9.82 -4.93
C THR A 240 16.75 -9.31 -3.55
N VAL A 241 16.67 -7.98 -3.34
CA VAL A 241 16.99 -7.33 -2.06
C VAL A 241 16.05 -7.75 -0.91
N MET A 242 14.85 -8.21 -1.20
CA MET A 242 13.88 -8.65 -0.19
C MET A 242 14.03 -10.12 0.21
N VAL A 243 14.69 -10.92 -0.62
CA VAL A 243 14.79 -12.38 -0.40
C VAL A 243 15.43 -12.75 0.94
N PRO A 244 16.56 -12.13 1.38
CA PRO A 244 17.11 -12.40 2.70
C PRO A 244 16.13 -12.10 3.83
N ALA A 245 15.48 -10.94 3.76
CA ALA A 245 14.53 -10.52 4.79
C ALA A 245 13.27 -11.43 4.82
N LEU A 246 12.82 -11.95 3.68
CA LEU A 246 11.73 -12.95 3.61
C LEU A 246 12.17 -14.31 4.18
N ALA A 247 13.42 -14.72 3.93
CA ALA A 247 13.96 -15.97 4.44
C ALA A 247 14.18 -15.97 5.96
N GLU A 248 14.38 -14.80 6.55
CA GLU A 248 14.51 -14.62 8.01
C GLU A 248 13.16 -14.59 8.74
N GLN A 249 12.04 -14.39 8.01
CA GLN A 249 10.72 -14.41 8.64
C GLN A 249 10.27 -15.83 8.95
N PRO A 250 9.59 -16.06 10.09
CA PRO A 250 8.94 -17.33 10.33
C PRO A 250 7.85 -17.57 9.27
N ALA A 251 7.89 -18.73 8.65
CA ALA A 251 6.90 -19.11 7.65
C ALA A 251 5.54 -19.38 8.33
N PRO A 252 4.44 -18.72 7.93
CA PRO A 252 3.11 -19.02 8.44
C PRO A 252 2.76 -20.50 8.21
N PRO A 253 2.11 -21.19 9.15
CA PRO A 253 1.75 -22.62 9.01
C PRO A 253 0.84 -22.90 7.80
N SER A 254 0.06 -21.91 7.37
CA SER A 254 -0.83 -21.98 6.20
C SER A 254 -0.15 -21.61 4.87
N LEU A 255 1.15 -21.33 4.87
CA LEU A 255 1.88 -20.92 3.69
C LEU A 255 1.88 -22.03 2.63
N ALA A 256 1.31 -21.73 1.47
CA ALA A 256 1.23 -22.67 0.35
C ALA A 256 2.33 -22.42 -0.70
N LEU A 257 3.28 -21.51 -0.41
CA LEU A 257 4.34 -21.11 -1.32
C LEU A 257 5.26 -22.30 -1.62
N ARG A 258 5.43 -22.61 -2.90
CA ARG A 258 6.35 -23.65 -3.39
C ARG A 258 7.64 -23.04 -3.95
N TYR A 259 7.51 -21.91 -4.64
CA TYR A 259 8.62 -21.24 -5.28
C TYR A 259 8.57 -19.74 -5.03
N LEU A 260 9.74 -19.20 -4.62
CA LEU A 260 9.99 -17.76 -4.55
C LEU A 260 11.03 -17.42 -5.62
N PHE A 261 10.62 -16.67 -6.64
CA PHE A 261 11.48 -16.23 -7.74
C PHE A 261 12.06 -14.86 -7.44
N CYS A 262 13.32 -14.65 -7.82
CA CYS A 262 13.96 -13.34 -7.75
C CYS A 262 14.82 -13.09 -8.97
N ALA A 263 15.09 -11.83 -9.27
CA ALA A 263 15.93 -11.40 -10.38
C ALA A 263 16.32 -9.94 -10.23
N GLY A 264 17.24 -9.50 -11.08
CA GLY A 264 17.57 -8.11 -11.30
C GLY A 264 18.86 -7.67 -10.64
N GLU A 265 19.26 -8.28 -9.54
CA GLU A 265 20.52 -7.99 -8.84
C GLU A 265 21.22 -9.28 -8.41
N LYS A 266 22.47 -9.16 -7.95
CA LYS A 266 23.18 -10.30 -7.38
C LYS A 266 22.49 -10.69 -6.07
N LEU A 267 22.03 -11.96 -5.98
CA LEU A 267 21.44 -12.48 -4.76
C LEU A 267 22.51 -12.56 -3.64
N PRO A 268 22.29 -11.87 -2.50
CA PRO A 268 23.14 -12.06 -1.32
C PRO A 268 23.09 -13.49 -0.81
N PRO A 269 24.04 -13.94 0.02
CA PRO A 269 23.94 -15.23 0.68
C PRO A 269 22.62 -15.34 1.49
N VAL A 270 21.85 -16.38 1.20
CA VAL A 270 20.58 -16.65 1.88
C VAL A 270 20.61 -18.05 2.47
N ALA A 271 20.25 -18.19 3.73
CA ALA A 271 20.08 -19.48 4.39
C ALA A 271 18.76 -20.12 3.92
N THR A 272 18.84 -21.03 2.95
CA THR A 272 17.65 -21.70 2.40
C THR A 272 17.35 -23.03 3.10
N GLY A 273 18.26 -23.50 3.95
CA GLY A 273 18.03 -24.72 4.76
C GLY A 273 16.93 -24.50 5.79
N GLY A 274 15.80 -25.20 5.62
CA GLY A 274 14.65 -25.06 6.52
C GLY A 274 13.50 -24.21 5.98
N LEU A 275 13.66 -23.52 4.84
CA LEU A 275 12.56 -22.83 4.19
C LEU A 275 11.54 -23.84 3.63
N PRO A 276 10.22 -23.60 3.78
CA PRO A 276 9.19 -24.47 3.22
C PRO A 276 8.98 -24.27 1.71
N TYR A 277 9.76 -23.40 1.08
CA TYR A 277 9.71 -23.08 -0.35
C TYR A 277 11.10 -23.04 -0.97
N THR A 278 11.16 -23.20 -2.28
CA THR A 278 12.40 -23.13 -3.06
C THR A 278 12.66 -21.72 -3.57
N VAL A 279 13.84 -21.18 -3.32
CA VAL A 279 14.28 -19.90 -3.90
C VAL A 279 14.89 -20.16 -5.27
N VAL A 280 14.46 -19.39 -6.27
CA VAL A 280 14.93 -19.48 -7.66
C VAL A 280 15.45 -18.11 -8.09
N ASP A 281 16.73 -18.08 -8.47
CA ASP A 281 17.40 -16.87 -8.93
C ASP A 281 17.49 -16.87 -10.46
N TYR A 282 16.98 -15.81 -11.08
CA TYR A 282 16.98 -15.60 -12.52
C TYR A 282 17.96 -14.49 -12.91
N TYR A 283 18.60 -14.66 -14.03
CA TYR A 283 19.36 -13.61 -14.70
C TYR A 283 18.87 -13.44 -16.14
N GLY A 284 18.71 -12.20 -16.57
CA GLY A 284 18.44 -11.83 -17.94
C GLY A 284 18.38 -10.32 -18.13
N PRO A 285 18.87 -9.80 -19.27
CA PRO A 285 18.57 -8.46 -19.71
C PRO A 285 17.23 -8.43 -20.44
N THR A 286 16.57 -7.28 -20.47
CA THR A 286 15.28 -7.08 -21.20
C THR A 286 15.40 -7.48 -22.67
N GLU A 287 16.56 -7.28 -23.28
CA GLU A 287 16.88 -7.64 -24.66
C GLU A 287 16.92 -9.16 -24.91
N ALA A 288 16.85 -9.97 -23.84
CA ALA A 288 16.71 -11.42 -23.91
C ALA A 288 15.41 -11.92 -23.25
N THR A 289 14.35 -11.11 -23.32
CA THR A 289 12.98 -11.44 -22.88
C THR A 289 12.95 -11.88 -21.42
N VAL A 290 13.14 -10.93 -20.51
CA VAL A 290 13.04 -11.05 -19.04
C VAL A 290 14.14 -11.92 -18.43
N PHE A 291 14.16 -13.24 -18.71
CA PHE A 291 15.09 -14.19 -18.10
C PHE A 291 15.77 -15.06 -19.16
N ALA A 292 17.09 -15.16 -19.10
CA ALA A 292 17.93 -15.95 -19.99
C ALA A 292 18.52 -17.18 -19.30
N THR A 293 18.77 -17.11 -17.98
CA THR A 293 19.29 -18.22 -17.19
C THR A 293 18.53 -18.39 -15.88
N CYS A 294 18.65 -19.57 -15.30
CA CYS A 294 17.96 -19.99 -14.09
C CYS A 294 18.89 -20.74 -13.14
N ARG A 295 18.82 -20.41 -11.85
CA ARG A 295 19.50 -21.11 -10.76
C ARG A 295 18.51 -21.43 -9.64
N ILE A 296 18.45 -22.69 -9.21
CA ILE A 296 17.81 -23.07 -7.96
C ILE A 296 18.83 -22.87 -6.84
N VAL A 297 18.45 -22.14 -5.79
CA VAL A 297 19.29 -21.80 -4.65
C VAL A 297 19.11 -22.88 -3.59
N ASP A 298 20.07 -23.79 -3.46
CA ASP A 298 20.06 -24.85 -2.46
C ASP A 298 20.77 -24.43 -1.15
N ALA A 299 20.64 -25.26 -0.11
CA ALA A 299 21.25 -25.00 1.21
C ALA A 299 22.79 -24.93 1.16
N GLU A 300 23.42 -25.52 0.15
CA GLU A 300 24.88 -25.54 -0.05
C GLU A 300 25.36 -24.40 -0.97
N ALA A 301 24.43 -23.58 -1.47
CA ALA A 301 24.74 -22.52 -2.44
C ALA A 301 25.79 -21.52 -1.91
N HIS A 302 25.82 -21.28 -0.60
CA HIS A 302 26.79 -20.38 0.04
C HIS A 302 28.25 -20.91 0.01
N ARG A 303 28.44 -22.22 -0.20
CA ARG A 303 29.77 -22.88 -0.27
C ARG A 303 30.31 -22.94 -1.70
N ARG A 304 29.50 -22.58 -2.69
CA ARG A 304 29.90 -22.63 -4.11
C ARG A 304 30.14 -21.21 -4.63
N PRO A 305 30.93 -21.06 -5.72
CA PRO A 305 31.07 -19.77 -6.40
C PRO A 305 29.68 -19.22 -6.79
N ALA A 306 29.48 -17.93 -6.61
CA ALA A 306 28.22 -17.28 -7.00
C ALA A 306 27.97 -17.50 -8.51
N SER A 307 26.84 -18.13 -8.85
CA SER A 307 26.43 -18.46 -10.21
C SER A 307 25.14 -17.74 -10.58
N ILE A 308 24.97 -17.43 -11.86
CA ILE A 308 23.68 -17.00 -12.45
C ILE A 308 22.95 -18.17 -13.11
N GLY A 309 23.35 -19.40 -12.88
CA GLY A 309 22.71 -20.62 -13.35
C GLY A 309 23.04 -21.01 -14.78
N THR A 310 22.15 -21.76 -15.40
CA THR A 310 22.26 -22.27 -16.76
C THR A 310 21.22 -21.64 -17.68
N PRO A 311 21.47 -21.55 -19.00
CA PRO A 311 20.49 -21.06 -19.96
C PRO A 311 19.16 -21.84 -19.89
N ILE A 312 18.06 -21.13 -20.09
CA ILE A 312 16.73 -21.73 -20.22
C ILE A 312 16.52 -22.33 -21.62
N ASP A 313 15.47 -23.15 -21.81
CA ASP A 313 15.13 -23.70 -23.13
C ASP A 313 14.99 -22.59 -24.17
N GLY A 314 15.57 -22.79 -25.35
CA GLY A 314 15.51 -21.82 -26.45
C GLY A 314 16.41 -20.59 -26.27
N CYS A 315 17.23 -20.55 -25.22
CA CYS A 315 18.29 -19.57 -25.01
C CYS A 315 19.65 -20.26 -25.04
N GLU A 316 20.58 -19.72 -25.78
CA GLU A 316 21.97 -20.17 -25.86
C GLU A 316 22.89 -19.08 -25.30
N ALA A 317 23.91 -19.46 -24.52
CA ALA A 317 24.87 -18.53 -23.95
C ALA A 317 26.28 -18.82 -24.48
N PHE A 318 27.00 -17.78 -24.83
CA PHE A 318 28.38 -17.85 -25.33
C PHE A 318 29.26 -16.86 -24.56
N ILE A 319 30.41 -17.31 -24.11
CA ILE A 319 31.45 -16.44 -23.55
C ILE A 319 32.45 -16.16 -24.66
N LEU A 320 32.57 -14.90 -25.09
CA LEU A 320 33.42 -14.51 -26.22
C LEU A 320 34.53 -13.57 -25.77
N ASP A 321 35.69 -13.67 -26.44
CA ASP A 321 36.77 -12.70 -26.29
C ASP A 321 36.56 -11.44 -27.17
N ALA A 322 37.52 -10.52 -27.15
CA ALA A 322 37.45 -9.29 -27.92
C ALA A 322 37.44 -9.50 -29.47
N ASP A 323 37.85 -10.67 -29.95
CA ASP A 323 37.84 -11.08 -31.37
C ASP A 323 36.59 -11.91 -31.74
N ASP A 324 35.56 -11.92 -30.90
CA ASP A 324 34.30 -12.71 -31.06
C ASP A 324 34.56 -14.24 -31.11
N ARG A 325 35.67 -14.76 -30.50
CA ARG A 325 35.96 -16.17 -30.41
C ARG A 325 35.51 -16.77 -29.09
N PRO A 326 34.95 -18.00 -29.08
CA PRO A 326 34.52 -18.64 -27.85
C PRO A 326 35.70 -18.84 -26.86
N CYS A 327 35.51 -18.42 -25.62
CA CYS A 327 36.39 -18.72 -24.52
C CYS A 327 36.09 -20.13 -23.98
N HIS A 328 37.10 -20.95 -23.90
CA HIS A 328 37.02 -22.33 -23.42
C HIS A 328 37.42 -22.45 -21.95
N GLY A 329 36.83 -23.43 -21.26
CA GLY A 329 37.02 -23.66 -19.83
C GLY A 329 36.54 -22.49 -18.97
N ASP A 330 37.35 -22.14 -17.97
CA ASP A 330 37.07 -21.08 -17.01
C ASP A 330 37.56 -19.69 -17.42
N ARG A 331 38.00 -19.53 -18.69
CA ARG A 331 38.47 -18.25 -19.21
C ARG A 331 37.31 -17.23 -19.28
N PRO A 332 37.47 -16.06 -18.64
CA PRO A 332 36.45 -15.02 -18.68
C PRO A 332 36.40 -14.28 -20.02
N GLY A 333 35.20 -13.89 -20.44
CA GLY A 333 34.93 -13.08 -21.62
C GLY A 333 33.62 -12.34 -21.49
N GLU A 334 33.12 -11.74 -22.58
CA GLU A 334 31.79 -11.14 -22.64
C GLU A 334 30.72 -12.22 -22.80
N LEU A 335 29.68 -12.16 -21.97
CA LEU A 335 28.48 -13.00 -22.13
C LEU A 335 27.65 -12.51 -23.32
N ASN A 336 27.44 -13.40 -24.28
CA ASN A 336 26.61 -13.18 -25.44
C ASN A 336 25.44 -14.18 -25.40
N LEU A 337 24.23 -13.72 -25.73
CA LEU A 337 23.01 -14.54 -25.74
C LEU A 337 22.51 -14.73 -27.17
N ALA A 338 21.91 -15.89 -27.45
CA ALA A 338 21.29 -16.22 -28.72
C ALA A 338 20.00 -17.02 -28.52
N GLY A 339 19.26 -17.19 -29.60
CA GLY A 339 18.05 -18.02 -29.60
C GLY A 339 16.77 -17.23 -29.74
N VAL A 340 15.65 -17.91 -29.51
CA VAL A 340 14.30 -17.34 -29.62
C VAL A 340 14.01 -16.32 -28.51
N CYS A 341 14.78 -16.33 -27.43
CA CYS A 341 14.69 -15.37 -26.33
C CYS A 341 15.05 -13.93 -26.73
N LEU A 342 15.76 -13.71 -27.86
CA LEU A 342 16.22 -12.38 -28.22
C LEU A 342 15.07 -11.45 -28.62
N ALA A 343 15.14 -10.20 -28.17
CA ALA A 343 14.30 -9.11 -28.64
C ALA A 343 14.47 -8.89 -30.15
N ARG A 344 13.46 -8.29 -30.78
CA ARG A 344 13.52 -7.93 -32.18
C ARG A 344 14.56 -6.87 -32.44
N GLU A 345 14.47 -5.74 -31.74
CA GLU A 345 15.25 -4.54 -32.00
C GLU A 345 15.06 -3.54 -30.86
N TYR A 346 15.83 -2.48 -30.86
CA TYR A 346 15.50 -1.24 -30.17
C TYR A 346 14.56 -0.40 -31.05
N LEU A 347 13.48 0.08 -30.46
CA LEU A 347 12.42 0.81 -31.13
C LEU A 347 13.00 2.05 -31.86
N ARG A 348 12.90 2.05 -33.19
CA ARG A 348 13.34 3.16 -34.04
C ARG A 348 14.81 3.57 -33.87
N ASP A 349 15.65 2.63 -33.41
CA ASP A 349 17.10 2.84 -33.30
C ASP A 349 17.86 1.69 -33.98
N PRO A 350 17.97 1.73 -35.33
CA PRO A 350 18.67 0.71 -36.10
C PRO A 350 20.17 0.67 -35.81
N ASP A 351 20.79 1.80 -35.48
CA ASP A 351 22.23 1.87 -35.20
C ASP A 351 22.56 1.19 -33.89
N MET A 352 21.78 1.45 -32.82
CA MET A 352 21.95 0.73 -31.54
C MET A 352 21.62 -0.74 -31.72
N THR A 353 20.58 -1.07 -32.49
CA THR A 353 20.21 -2.44 -32.80
C THR A 353 21.36 -3.18 -33.49
N ALA A 354 21.98 -2.62 -34.49
CA ALA A 354 23.12 -3.22 -35.19
C ALA A 354 24.37 -3.37 -34.31
N ARG A 355 24.59 -2.44 -33.39
CA ARG A 355 25.70 -2.50 -32.43
C ARG A 355 25.54 -3.59 -31.37
N ARG A 356 24.34 -3.80 -30.87
CA ARG A 356 24.08 -4.75 -29.78
C ARG A 356 23.62 -6.12 -30.25
N PHE A 357 22.86 -6.18 -31.37
CA PHE A 357 22.41 -7.41 -31.99
C PHE A 357 23.14 -7.62 -33.30
N HIS A 358 24.12 -8.51 -33.30
CA HIS A 358 24.93 -8.78 -34.47
C HIS A 358 24.86 -10.25 -34.90
N TYR A 359 25.17 -10.56 -36.15
CA TYR A 359 25.24 -11.92 -36.64
C TYR A 359 26.70 -12.41 -36.59
N SER A 360 26.99 -13.39 -35.72
CA SER A 360 28.31 -14.03 -35.70
C SER A 360 28.43 -15.06 -36.83
N GLN A 361 29.34 -14.81 -37.73
CA GLN A 361 29.64 -15.74 -38.84
C GLN A 361 30.24 -17.05 -38.33
N ALA A 362 31.05 -16.99 -37.27
CA ALA A 362 31.71 -18.14 -36.68
C ALA A 362 30.68 -19.09 -36.01
N LEU A 363 29.75 -18.55 -35.31
CA LEU A 363 28.71 -19.31 -34.58
C LEU A 363 27.44 -19.55 -35.40
N ARG A 364 27.30 -18.86 -36.56
CA ARG A 364 26.08 -18.87 -37.40
C ARG A 364 24.82 -18.55 -36.59
N ARG A 365 24.91 -17.57 -35.70
CA ARG A 365 23.84 -17.14 -34.78
C ARG A 365 23.71 -15.63 -34.76
N ARG A 366 22.48 -15.15 -34.58
CA ARG A 366 22.22 -13.78 -34.13
C ARG A 366 22.50 -13.74 -32.64
N LEU A 367 23.39 -12.84 -32.22
CA LEU A 367 23.85 -12.68 -30.84
C LEU A 367 23.41 -11.31 -30.30
N TYR A 368 23.13 -11.28 -29.01
CA TYR A 368 23.00 -10.06 -28.24
C TYR A 368 24.23 -9.93 -27.33
N ARG A 369 24.98 -8.82 -27.46
CA ARG A 369 26.09 -8.44 -26.59
C ARG A 369 25.55 -7.84 -25.29
N THR A 370 25.70 -8.58 -24.18
CA THR A 370 25.14 -8.15 -22.89
C THR A 370 25.91 -7.02 -22.24
N GLY A 371 27.21 -6.91 -22.52
CA GLY A 371 28.18 -6.08 -21.80
C GLY A 371 28.56 -6.66 -20.44
N ASP A 372 28.10 -7.86 -20.10
CA ASP A 372 28.41 -8.55 -18.85
C ASP A 372 29.61 -9.44 -19.02
N LYS A 373 30.57 -9.37 -18.08
CA LYS A 373 31.74 -10.27 -18.02
C LYS A 373 31.36 -11.53 -17.26
N ALA A 374 31.60 -12.67 -17.86
CA ALA A 374 31.23 -13.95 -17.25
C ALA A 374 32.23 -15.04 -17.59
N ARG A 375 32.13 -16.19 -16.94
CA ARG A 375 32.81 -17.43 -17.27
C ARG A 375 31.94 -18.65 -17.02
N TRP A 376 32.29 -19.76 -17.66
CA TRP A 376 31.71 -21.05 -17.34
C TRP A 376 32.32 -21.65 -16.07
N LEU A 377 31.53 -22.25 -15.22
CA LEU A 377 31.97 -23.06 -14.09
C LEU A 377 32.02 -24.54 -14.49
N ALA A 378 32.76 -25.36 -13.71
CA ALA A 378 32.92 -26.77 -13.97
C ALA A 378 31.63 -27.59 -13.97
N ASP A 379 30.58 -27.10 -13.29
CA ASP A 379 29.27 -27.71 -13.26
C ASP A 379 28.36 -27.31 -14.44
N GLY A 380 28.87 -26.56 -15.39
CA GLY A 380 28.12 -26.08 -16.55
C GLY A 380 27.26 -24.85 -16.30
N SER A 381 27.37 -24.25 -15.14
CA SER A 381 26.69 -22.99 -14.84
C SER A 381 27.57 -21.77 -15.17
N LEU A 382 26.95 -20.59 -15.26
CA LEU A 382 27.63 -19.34 -15.57
C LEU A 382 27.92 -18.55 -14.28
N GLN A 383 29.12 -18.00 -14.16
CA GLN A 383 29.49 -17.06 -13.12
C GLN A 383 29.57 -15.65 -13.70
N PHE A 384 28.79 -14.74 -13.11
CA PHE A 384 28.84 -13.30 -13.37
C PHE A 384 30.05 -12.68 -12.66
N LEU A 385 30.88 -11.92 -13.40
CA LEU A 385 32.13 -11.32 -12.92
C LEU A 385 32.09 -9.78 -12.91
N GLY A 386 30.94 -9.17 -13.23
CA GLY A 386 30.77 -7.73 -13.32
C GLY A 386 30.44 -7.26 -14.73
N ARG A 387 30.42 -5.95 -14.93
CA ARG A 387 30.15 -5.35 -16.24
C ARG A 387 31.46 -4.89 -16.93
N LEU A 388 31.39 -4.85 -18.24
CA LEU A 388 32.46 -4.29 -19.09
C LEU A 388 32.27 -2.78 -19.33
N ASP A 389 31.05 -2.26 -19.06
CA ASP A 389 30.65 -0.85 -19.18
C ASP A 389 30.26 -0.27 -17.82
N ASP A 390 29.87 1.02 -17.80
CA ASP A 390 29.52 1.77 -16.60
C ASP A 390 28.04 1.60 -16.19
N GLN A 391 27.31 0.63 -16.75
CA GLN A 391 25.93 0.34 -16.35
C GLN A 391 25.89 -0.33 -14.97
N VAL A 392 24.88 0.05 -14.20
CA VAL A 392 24.65 -0.51 -12.87
C VAL A 392 23.19 -0.92 -12.69
N LYS A 393 22.93 -1.77 -11.73
CA LYS A 393 21.58 -2.10 -11.32
C LYS A 393 21.33 -1.48 -9.94
N ILE A 394 20.30 -0.63 -9.83
CA ILE A 394 19.90 0.05 -8.60
C ILE A 394 18.48 -0.39 -8.24
N ARG A 395 18.31 -1.12 -7.15
CA ARG A 395 17.01 -1.67 -6.72
C ARG A 395 16.31 -2.46 -7.84
N GLY A 396 17.11 -3.25 -8.60
CA GLY A 396 16.63 -4.03 -9.75
C GLY A 396 16.51 -3.25 -11.06
N HIS A 397 16.62 -1.93 -11.04
CA HIS A 397 16.54 -1.08 -12.22
C HIS A 397 17.91 -0.97 -12.91
N ARG A 398 17.94 -1.14 -14.21
CA ARG A 398 19.13 -0.88 -15.02
C ARG A 398 19.32 0.63 -15.17
N VAL A 399 20.43 1.15 -14.70
CA VAL A 399 20.76 2.58 -14.72
C VAL A 399 22.06 2.78 -15.49
N GLU A 400 22.00 3.66 -16.48
CA GLU A 400 23.18 4.21 -17.13
C GLU A 400 23.67 5.40 -16.29
N LEU A 401 24.90 5.35 -15.78
CA LEU A 401 25.45 6.48 -15.02
C LEU A 401 25.49 7.76 -15.85
N GLY A 402 25.78 7.61 -17.15
CA GLY A 402 25.77 8.73 -18.11
C GLY A 402 24.44 9.47 -18.23
N ASP A 403 23.29 8.80 -18.00
CA ASP A 403 21.97 9.45 -18.01
C ASP A 403 21.84 10.42 -16.84
N VAL A 404 22.31 10.00 -15.67
CA VAL A 404 22.31 10.82 -14.46
C VAL A 404 23.31 11.97 -14.60
N GLU A 405 24.51 11.70 -15.13
CA GLU A 405 25.53 12.70 -15.43
C GLU A 405 24.98 13.75 -16.41
N ALA A 406 24.33 13.32 -17.49
CA ALA A 406 23.72 14.20 -18.47
C ALA A 406 22.60 15.06 -17.86
N ALA A 407 21.80 14.51 -16.98
CA ALA A 407 20.74 15.27 -16.28
C ALA A 407 21.33 16.33 -15.34
N LEU A 408 22.43 16.00 -14.65
CA LEU A 408 23.20 16.94 -13.82
C LEU A 408 23.80 18.07 -14.68
N LEU A 409 24.45 17.74 -15.79
CA LEU A 409 25.10 18.72 -16.68
C LEU A 409 24.10 19.66 -17.37
N ARG A 410 22.85 19.30 -17.49
CA ARG A 410 21.78 20.20 -17.97
C ARG A 410 21.42 21.30 -16.97
N GLN A 411 21.82 21.16 -15.71
CA GLN A 411 21.52 22.18 -14.70
C GLN A 411 22.43 23.41 -14.91
N PRO A 412 21.88 24.62 -15.00
CA PRO A 412 22.68 25.83 -15.30
C PRO A 412 23.80 26.10 -14.29
N ALA A 413 23.62 25.66 -13.05
CA ALA A 413 24.57 25.85 -11.94
C ALA A 413 25.77 24.90 -11.99
N ILE A 414 25.78 23.88 -12.86
CA ILE A 414 26.83 22.86 -12.91
C ILE A 414 27.77 23.07 -14.07
N HIS A 415 29.05 22.98 -13.81
CA HIS A 415 30.14 22.98 -14.79
C HIS A 415 30.57 21.57 -15.16
N GLY A 416 30.65 20.68 -14.19
CA GLY A 416 31.08 19.29 -14.37
C GLY A 416 30.36 18.35 -13.43
N ALA A 417 30.07 17.13 -13.87
CA ALA A 417 29.45 16.11 -13.04
C ALA A 417 29.97 14.71 -13.39
N VAL A 418 30.17 13.88 -12.39
CA VAL A 418 30.48 12.45 -12.49
C VAL A 418 29.64 11.69 -11.47
N VAL A 419 29.09 10.56 -11.87
CA VAL A 419 28.30 9.68 -11.00
C VAL A 419 29.02 8.36 -10.82
N LEU A 420 29.11 7.91 -9.57
CA LEU A 420 29.65 6.61 -9.22
C LEU A 420 28.57 5.77 -8.54
N ALA A 421 28.56 4.48 -8.87
CA ALA A 421 27.84 3.50 -8.08
C ALA A 421 28.78 2.84 -7.07
N HIS A 422 28.28 2.65 -5.86
CA HIS A 422 28.98 1.95 -4.79
C HIS A 422 28.01 1.07 -4.02
N ALA A 423 28.53 -0.03 -3.46
CA ALA A 423 27.71 -0.88 -2.60
C ALA A 423 27.61 -0.25 -1.21
N ASP A 424 26.41 -0.19 -0.69
CA ASP A 424 26.20 0.11 0.73
C ASP A 424 26.82 -1.01 1.58
N PRO A 425 27.77 -0.72 2.48
CA PRO A 425 28.50 -1.74 3.24
C PRO A 425 27.60 -2.64 4.11
N ARG A 426 26.40 -2.20 4.43
CA ARG A 426 25.47 -2.90 5.35
C ARG A 426 24.39 -3.67 4.64
N SER A 427 23.74 -3.06 3.64
CA SER A 427 22.67 -3.71 2.88
C SER A 427 23.20 -4.48 1.66
N GLY A 428 24.46 -4.21 1.23
CA GLY A 428 25.02 -4.72 -0.02
C GLY A 428 24.34 -4.16 -1.27
N SER A 429 23.34 -3.29 -1.12
CA SER A 429 22.61 -2.70 -2.26
C SER A 429 23.45 -1.61 -2.92
N GLN A 430 23.32 -1.49 -4.25
CA GLN A 430 24.00 -0.44 -5.01
C GLN A 430 23.30 0.91 -4.82
N GLN A 431 24.10 1.96 -4.58
CA GLN A 431 23.66 3.35 -4.47
C GLN A 431 24.46 4.24 -5.42
N LEU A 432 23.89 5.40 -5.77
CA LEU A 432 24.53 6.38 -6.62
C LEU A 432 25.05 7.56 -5.78
N SER A 433 26.29 7.99 -6.07
CA SER A 433 26.87 9.24 -5.57
C SER A 433 27.27 10.15 -6.72
N ALA A 434 26.81 11.40 -6.68
CA ALA A 434 27.14 12.42 -7.68
C ALA A 434 28.25 13.32 -7.17
N PHE A 435 29.32 13.47 -7.96
CA PHE A 435 30.37 14.48 -7.77
C PHE A 435 30.08 15.60 -8.75
N VAL A 436 29.91 16.83 -8.21
CA VAL A 436 29.53 18.00 -9.02
C VAL A 436 30.53 19.13 -8.83
N VAL A 437 30.82 19.83 -9.93
CA VAL A 437 31.61 21.06 -9.92
C VAL A 437 30.67 22.21 -10.22
N PRO A 438 30.38 23.11 -9.25
CA PRO A 438 29.56 24.29 -9.48
C PRO A 438 30.22 25.28 -10.46
N ARG A 439 29.44 26.04 -11.24
CA ARG A 439 29.95 27.12 -12.11
C ARG A 439 30.44 28.34 -11.33
N GLN A 440 29.79 28.63 -10.21
CA GLN A 440 30.19 29.72 -9.31
C GLN A 440 30.74 29.12 -8.04
N GLN A 441 32.01 29.41 -7.74
CA GLN A 441 32.69 28.89 -6.54
C GLN A 441 32.42 29.71 -5.29
N ASP A 442 31.92 30.96 -5.41
CA ASP A 442 31.67 31.89 -4.31
C ASP A 442 30.24 31.81 -3.72
N GLY A 443 29.44 30.83 -4.12
CA GLY A 443 28.07 30.61 -3.65
C GLY A 443 27.96 29.59 -2.52
N ASP A 444 26.83 29.63 -1.78
CA ASP A 444 26.50 28.58 -0.83
C ASP A 444 26.30 27.22 -1.57
N ALA A 445 27.35 26.39 -1.55
CA ALA A 445 27.35 25.07 -2.20
C ALA A 445 26.14 24.22 -1.78
N ARG A 446 25.67 24.36 -0.52
CA ARG A 446 24.50 23.62 -0.01
C ARG A 446 23.21 24.07 -0.68
N ALA A 447 23.02 25.37 -0.86
CA ALA A 447 21.85 25.92 -1.55
C ALA A 447 21.82 25.46 -3.02
N VAL A 448 22.98 25.43 -3.68
CA VAL A 448 23.12 24.95 -5.06
C VAL A 448 22.76 23.46 -5.15
N LEU A 449 23.29 22.63 -4.24
CA LEU A 449 22.97 21.20 -4.20
C LEU A 449 21.48 20.94 -3.91
N ALA A 450 20.84 21.68 -3.04
CA ALA A 450 19.41 21.56 -2.74
C ALA A 450 18.54 21.89 -3.98
N ALA A 451 18.89 22.94 -4.71
CA ALA A 451 18.21 23.32 -5.98
C ALA A 451 18.36 22.21 -7.04
N ILE A 452 19.56 21.63 -7.15
CA ILE A 452 19.86 20.54 -8.09
C ILE A 452 19.03 19.29 -7.75
N LYS A 453 18.98 18.89 -6.47
CA LYS A 453 18.16 17.76 -6.00
C LYS A 453 16.69 17.93 -6.39
N THR A 454 16.15 19.13 -6.20
CA THR A 454 14.76 19.46 -6.57
C THR A 454 14.53 19.38 -8.08
N ALA A 455 15.43 19.90 -8.88
CA ALA A 455 15.34 19.86 -10.34
C ALA A 455 15.45 18.44 -10.89
N LEU A 456 16.36 17.61 -10.37
CA LEU A 456 16.51 16.22 -10.80
C LEU A 456 15.28 15.37 -10.50
N ARG A 457 14.57 15.59 -9.38
CA ARG A 457 13.32 14.91 -9.07
C ARG A 457 12.21 15.13 -10.10
N GLN A 458 12.26 16.23 -10.83
CA GLN A 458 11.33 16.53 -11.93
C GLN A 458 11.72 15.84 -13.26
N GLU A 459 12.99 15.41 -13.36
CA GLU A 459 13.55 14.86 -14.60
C GLU A 459 13.74 13.34 -14.56
N LEU A 460 14.18 12.81 -13.41
CA LEU A 460 14.60 11.41 -13.25
C LEU A 460 13.67 10.65 -12.31
N PRO A 461 13.44 9.35 -12.57
CA PRO A 461 12.78 8.47 -11.63
C PRO A 461 13.57 8.34 -10.31
N ASP A 462 12.91 8.03 -9.20
CA ASP A 462 13.49 7.94 -7.86
C ASP A 462 14.70 7.00 -7.77
N TYR A 463 14.71 5.89 -8.51
CA TYR A 463 15.83 4.94 -8.52
C TYR A 463 17.08 5.46 -9.23
N MET A 464 16.98 6.52 -10.03
CA MET A 464 18.10 7.19 -10.70
C MET A 464 18.65 8.38 -9.92
N LEU A 465 17.98 8.80 -8.85
CA LEU A 465 18.43 9.92 -8.04
C LEU A 465 19.64 9.51 -7.19
N PRO A 466 20.77 10.26 -7.26
CA PRO A 466 21.89 10.01 -6.35
C PRO A 466 21.47 10.16 -4.89
N SER A 467 21.91 9.24 -4.04
CA SER A 467 21.73 9.32 -2.60
C SER A 467 22.65 10.36 -1.95
N ARG A 468 23.79 10.64 -2.60
CA ARG A 468 24.80 11.60 -2.14
C ARG A 468 25.18 12.54 -3.27
N TYR A 469 25.43 13.81 -2.89
CA TYR A 469 25.92 14.87 -3.78
C TYR A 469 27.12 15.53 -3.15
N LEU A 470 28.27 15.43 -3.80
CA LEU A 470 29.55 15.87 -3.33
C LEU A 470 30.03 17.02 -4.21
N SER A 471 30.25 18.21 -3.61
CA SER A 471 30.79 19.35 -4.36
C SER A 471 32.32 19.28 -4.37
N LEU A 472 32.89 19.46 -5.54
CA LEU A 472 34.33 19.53 -5.75
C LEU A 472 34.70 20.82 -6.47
N ASP A 473 35.89 21.33 -6.23
CA ASP A 473 36.44 22.49 -6.96
C ASP A 473 36.80 22.13 -8.42
N SER A 474 37.22 20.89 -8.62
CA SER A 474 37.51 20.32 -9.95
C SER A 474 37.43 18.79 -9.92
N LEU A 475 37.08 18.17 -11.06
CA LEU A 475 37.13 16.72 -11.20
C LEU A 475 38.57 16.24 -11.34
N PRO A 476 38.99 15.22 -10.56
CA PRO A 476 40.33 14.64 -10.70
C PRO A 476 40.49 13.98 -12.06
N THR A 477 41.65 14.20 -12.68
CA THR A 477 41.99 13.59 -13.98
C THR A 477 43.27 12.76 -13.90
N THR A 478 43.32 11.70 -14.70
CA THR A 478 44.52 10.90 -14.89
C THR A 478 45.56 11.67 -15.70
N VAL A 479 46.81 11.19 -15.74
CA VAL A 479 47.89 11.77 -16.56
C VAL A 479 47.52 11.91 -18.05
N ASN A 480 46.56 11.14 -18.53
CA ASN A 480 46.04 11.18 -19.90
C ASN A 480 44.83 12.08 -20.09
N GLY A 481 44.46 12.93 -19.08
CA GLY A 481 43.35 13.88 -19.16
C GLY A 481 41.95 13.26 -19.04
N LYS A 482 41.82 11.99 -18.71
CA LYS A 482 40.55 11.33 -18.44
C LYS A 482 40.18 11.46 -16.96
N ILE A 483 38.88 11.47 -16.64
CA ILE A 483 38.38 11.50 -15.27
C ILE A 483 38.94 10.29 -14.50
N ASP A 484 39.57 10.57 -13.34
CA ASP A 484 40.08 9.55 -12.43
C ASP A 484 38.97 9.05 -11.48
N ARG A 485 38.20 8.07 -11.95
CA ARG A 485 37.13 7.47 -11.14
C ARG A 485 37.65 6.73 -9.90
N GLN A 486 38.96 6.32 -9.87
CA GLN A 486 39.54 5.71 -8.68
C GLN A 486 39.83 6.75 -7.60
N ALA A 487 40.31 7.93 -7.99
CA ALA A 487 40.47 9.05 -7.06
C ALA A 487 39.13 9.46 -6.44
N LEU A 488 38.06 9.53 -7.23
CA LEU A 488 36.72 9.82 -6.74
C LEU A 488 36.19 8.74 -5.78
N ARG A 489 36.49 7.45 -6.05
CA ARG A 489 36.14 6.37 -5.10
C ARG A 489 36.89 6.50 -3.79
N ARG A 490 38.22 6.75 -3.83
CA ARG A 490 38.99 7.00 -2.60
C ARG A 490 38.41 8.16 -1.79
N HIS A 491 38.05 9.25 -2.46
CA HIS A 491 37.47 10.41 -1.81
C HIS A 491 36.10 10.06 -1.14
N LEU A 492 35.31 9.19 -1.78
CA LEU A 492 34.05 8.69 -1.21
C LEU A 492 34.31 7.82 0.04
N ASP A 493 35.32 6.93 -0.03
CA ASP A 493 35.70 6.04 1.07
C ASP A 493 36.29 6.82 2.25
N GLU A 494 37.10 7.86 2.01
CA GLU A 494 37.64 8.77 3.02
C GLU A 494 36.54 9.51 3.76
N GLN A 495 35.54 10.04 3.07
CA GLN A 495 34.40 10.69 3.68
C GLN A 495 33.48 9.71 4.47
N CYS A 496 33.45 8.45 4.11
CA CYS A 496 32.76 7.43 4.92
C CYS A 496 33.49 7.11 6.24
N GLN A 497 34.80 7.40 6.32
CA GLN A 497 35.63 7.22 7.52
C GLN A 497 35.78 8.47 8.37
N GLU A 498 35.36 9.64 7.88
CA GLU A 498 35.35 10.87 8.67
C GLU A 498 34.53 10.71 9.93
N ARG A 499 35.10 11.10 11.07
CA ARG A 499 34.38 11.19 12.33
C ARG A 499 33.49 12.42 12.33
N LEU A 500 32.31 12.26 12.89
CA LEU A 500 31.37 13.37 13.10
C LEU A 500 32.08 14.48 13.88
N ASP A 501 32.03 15.68 13.35
CA ASP A 501 32.53 16.87 14.10
C ASP A 501 31.53 17.18 15.22
N GLU A 502 31.84 16.73 16.41
CA GLU A 502 30.98 16.87 17.61
C GLU A 502 30.67 18.34 17.97
N GLN A 503 31.52 19.27 17.56
CA GLN A 503 31.32 20.69 17.82
C GLN A 503 30.17 21.29 16.98
N ARG A 504 29.73 20.63 15.94
CA ARG A 504 28.59 21.05 15.10
C ARG A 504 27.23 20.82 15.77
N PHE A 505 27.17 19.98 16.83
CA PHE A 505 25.95 19.56 17.50
C PHE A 505 25.96 20.04 18.94
N GLY A 506 25.33 21.22 19.17
CA GLY A 506 25.46 21.95 20.43
C GLY A 506 24.70 21.36 21.61
N ALA A 507 23.65 20.61 21.40
CA ALA A 507 22.86 19.98 22.45
C ALA A 507 23.18 18.48 22.59
N PRO A 508 23.28 17.93 23.81
CA PRO A 508 23.58 16.50 24.00
C PRO A 508 22.66 15.52 23.21
N GLY A 509 21.39 15.88 23.06
CA GLY A 509 20.43 15.09 22.27
C GLY A 509 20.71 15.15 20.78
N GLU A 510 21.15 16.31 20.25
CA GLU A 510 21.48 16.46 18.82
C GLU A 510 22.69 15.61 18.45
N LEU A 511 23.70 15.57 19.28
CA LEU A 511 24.87 14.72 19.08
C LEU A 511 24.49 13.22 19.05
N GLN A 512 23.61 12.77 19.95
CA GLN A 512 23.19 11.37 19.99
C GLN A 512 22.39 10.97 18.73
N VAL A 513 21.52 11.85 18.25
CA VAL A 513 20.79 11.65 16.99
C VAL A 513 21.76 11.63 15.82
N ALA A 514 22.70 12.58 15.76
CA ALA A 514 23.70 12.67 14.71
C ALA A 514 24.59 11.41 14.64
N LEU A 515 25.04 10.91 15.79
CA LEU A 515 25.79 9.65 15.90
C LEU A 515 24.95 8.45 15.42
N SER A 516 23.65 8.44 15.74
CA SER A 516 22.74 7.40 15.25
C SER A 516 22.55 7.47 13.73
N TRP A 517 22.47 8.69 13.19
CA TRP A 517 22.42 8.90 11.74
C TRP A 517 23.71 8.44 11.06
N GLN A 518 24.88 8.84 11.56
CA GLN A 518 26.18 8.39 11.04
C GLN A 518 26.24 6.86 11.01
N GLU A 519 25.81 6.21 12.08
CA GLU A 519 25.82 4.76 12.16
C GLU A 519 24.88 4.11 11.15
N VAL A 520 23.71 4.70 10.87
CA VAL A 520 22.71 4.15 9.95
C VAL A 520 22.97 4.55 8.50
N LEU A 521 23.35 5.81 8.24
CA LEU A 521 23.61 6.34 6.90
C LEU A 521 25.01 5.95 6.38
N GLY A 522 25.98 5.71 7.29
CA GLY A 522 27.35 5.37 6.94
C GLY A 522 28.20 6.56 6.50
N HIS A 523 27.78 7.80 6.74
CA HIS A 523 28.50 9.04 6.43
C HIS A 523 28.16 10.16 7.40
N THR A 524 28.92 11.26 7.34
CA THR A 524 28.76 12.45 8.20
C THR A 524 28.29 13.69 7.43
N ASP A 525 27.98 13.55 6.15
CA ASP A 525 27.58 14.67 5.27
C ASP A 525 26.10 15.01 5.47
N PHE A 526 25.80 15.57 6.66
CA PHE A 526 24.50 16.12 7.03
C PHE A 526 24.63 17.18 8.10
N GLY A 527 23.67 18.11 8.14
CA GLY A 527 23.58 19.16 9.13
C GLY A 527 22.43 18.94 10.10
N LEU A 528 22.26 19.88 11.04
CA LEU A 528 21.21 19.86 12.07
C LEU A 528 19.79 19.88 11.47
N ASP A 529 19.60 20.59 10.38
CA ASP A 529 18.28 20.85 9.80
C ASP A 529 18.01 20.07 8.52
N ASP A 530 18.98 19.25 8.05
CA ASP A 530 18.80 18.38 6.89
C ASP A 530 17.80 17.26 7.19
N SER A 531 16.97 16.91 6.20
CA SER A 531 16.04 15.79 6.32
C SER A 531 16.77 14.45 6.18
N PHE A 532 16.51 13.51 7.07
CA PHE A 532 17.01 12.13 7.00
C PHE A 532 16.85 11.50 5.60
N PHE A 533 15.69 11.74 4.96
CA PHE A 533 15.40 11.21 3.64
C PHE A 533 16.15 11.91 2.51
N GLU A 534 16.53 13.16 2.71
CA GLU A 534 17.29 13.95 1.72
C GLU A 534 18.78 13.65 1.72
N VAL A 535 19.29 13.16 2.84
CA VAL A 535 20.71 12.80 2.99
C VAL A 535 20.98 11.30 2.77
N GLY A 536 20.04 10.58 2.16
CA GLY A 536 20.20 9.18 1.77
C GLY A 536 19.41 8.17 2.61
N GLY A 537 18.69 8.62 3.62
CA GLY A 537 17.77 7.77 4.38
C GLY A 537 16.58 7.29 3.55
N HIS A 538 16.14 6.07 3.79
CA HIS A 538 14.94 5.47 3.19
C HIS A 538 14.22 4.59 4.21
N SER A 539 13.04 4.06 3.87
CA SER A 539 12.18 3.34 4.82
C SER A 539 12.88 2.20 5.57
N LEU A 540 13.77 1.47 4.90
CA LEU A 540 14.53 0.39 5.53
C LEU A 540 15.56 0.95 6.55
N LEU A 541 16.25 2.04 6.19
CA LEU A 541 17.19 2.71 7.10
C LEU A 541 16.47 3.43 8.23
N ALA A 542 15.24 3.93 8.02
CA ALA A 542 14.43 4.51 9.08
C ALA A 542 14.10 3.48 10.18
N ALA A 543 13.81 2.23 9.81
CA ALA A 543 13.62 1.16 10.79
C ALA A 543 14.91 0.83 11.57
N ALA A 544 16.08 0.86 10.91
CA ALA A 544 17.37 0.70 11.58
C ALA A 544 17.68 1.87 12.52
N LEU A 545 17.34 3.10 12.09
CA LEU A 545 17.52 4.31 12.89
C LEU A 545 16.68 4.30 14.18
N VAL A 546 15.44 3.85 14.10
CA VAL A 546 14.57 3.67 15.29
C VAL A 546 15.25 2.79 16.34
N ARG A 547 15.82 1.68 15.92
CA ARG A 547 16.52 0.74 16.81
C ARG A 547 17.74 1.38 17.45
N GLU A 548 18.54 2.13 16.68
CA GLU A 548 19.75 2.79 17.16
C GLU A 548 19.44 3.95 18.11
N LEU A 549 18.44 4.76 17.79
CA LEU A 549 17.96 5.83 18.65
C LEU A 549 17.43 5.28 19.99
N SER A 550 16.63 4.21 19.95
CA SER A 550 16.11 3.57 21.16
C SER A 550 17.24 3.07 22.08
N ARG A 551 18.29 2.50 21.47
CA ARG A 551 19.47 2.04 22.21
C ARG A 551 20.24 3.20 22.89
N ARG A 552 20.40 4.35 22.21
CA ARG A 552 21.21 5.48 22.71
C ARG A 552 20.47 6.36 23.69
N PHE A 553 19.19 6.59 23.48
CA PHE A 553 18.39 7.47 24.32
C PHE A 553 17.79 6.76 25.56
N GLY A 554 17.86 5.42 25.61
CA GLY A 554 17.18 4.63 26.64
C GLY A 554 15.65 4.73 26.59
N ASN A 555 15.14 5.54 25.66
CA ASN A 555 13.72 5.74 25.37
C ASN A 555 13.41 5.18 23.99
N ARG A 556 12.24 4.63 23.78
CA ARG A 556 11.87 4.13 22.45
C ARG A 556 11.64 5.28 21.47
N ALA A 557 12.39 5.27 20.36
CA ALA A 557 12.10 6.04 19.18
C ALA A 557 11.19 5.22 18.23
N TYR A 558 10.43 5.89 17.36
CA TYR A 558 9.46 5.23 16.49
C TYR A 558 9.65 5.68 15.06
N ILE A 559 9.21 4.84 14.13
CA ILE A 559 9.36 5.12 12.70
C ILE A 559 8.61 6.39 12.28
N HIS A 560 7.47 6.67 12.89
CA HIS A 560 6.72 7.90 12.62
C HIS A 560 7.42 9.18 13.10
N ASP A 561 8.31 9.09 14.10
CA ASP A 561 9.11 10.24 14.55
C ASP A 561 10.03 10.72 13.44
N ILE A 562 10.66 9.77 12.74
CA ILE A 562 11.57 10.09 11.65
C ILE A 562 10.84 10.74 10.49
N TYR A 563 9.59 10.31 10.21
CA TYR A 563 8.76 10.92 9.17
C TYR A 563 8.19 12.29 9.56
N ARG A 564 7.86 12.51 10.84
CA ARG A 564 7.30 13.77 11.35
C ARG A 564 8.35 14.82 11.66
N THR A 565 9.51 14.41 12.14
CA THR A 565 10.62 15.26 12.55
C THR A 565 11.90 14.76 11.89
N PRO A 566 12.00 14.92 10.56
CA PRO A 566 13.03 14.23 9.78
C PRO A 566 14.43 14.82 9.94
N SER A 567 14.64 15.90 10.70
CA SER A 567 15.96 16.49 10.90
C SER A 567 16.56 16.13 12.27
N VAL A 568 17.89 16.21 12.38
CA VAL A 568 18.61 15.93 13.64
C VAL A 568 18.08 16.81 14.77
N ARG A 569 17.92 18.11 14.53
CA ARG A 569 17.41 19.07 15.52
C ARG A 569 16.00 18.74 15.97
N GLN A 570 15.11 18.53 15.02
CA GLN A 570 13.69 18.24 15.29
C GLN A 570 13.53 16.91 16.02
N LEU A 571 14.27 15.90 15.59
CA LEU A 571 14.20 14.56 16.18
C LEU A 571 14.78 14.55 17.59
N ALA A 572 15.93 15.23 17.82
CA ALA A 572 16.52 15.38 19.14
C ALA A 572 15.58 16.13 20.10
N ALA A 573 14.96 17.23 19.63
CA ALA A 573 13.97 17.97 20.41
C ALA A 573 12.72 17.13 20.71
N SER A 574 12.27 16.29 19.77
CA SER A 574 11.14 15.37 19.95
C SER A 574 11.46 14.31 21.01
N LEU A 575 12.64 13.69 20.94
CA LEU A 575 13.07 12.68 21.90
C LEU A 575 13.34 13.24 23.30
N ALA A 576 13.91 14.45 23.38
CA ALA A 576 14.18 15.13 24.67
C ALA A 576 12.87 15.54 25.38
N ARG A 577 11.88 16.03 24.65
CA ARG A 577 10.55 16.36 25.20
C ARG A 577 9.88 15.17 25.87
N ARG A 578 10.05 13.97 25.34
CA ARG A 578 9.49 12.75 25.92
C ARG A 578 10.09 12.34 27.27
N ALA A 579 11.24 12.85 27.61
CA ALA A 579 11.94 12.50 28.85
C ALA A 579 11.45 13.26 30.09
N GLY A 580 10.58 14.28 29.97
CA GLY A 580 10.27 15.11 31.15
C GLY A 580 9.11 16.09 31.09
N GLU A 581 8.07 15.94 30.20
CA GLU A 581 7.15 17.08 30.02
C GLU A 581 5.70 16.92 30.50
N ALA A 582 5.16 18.09 30.89
CA ALA A 582 3.76 18.46 31.02
C ALA A 582 3.00 18.37 29.67
N PRO A 583 1.65 18.28 29.68
CA PRO A 583 0.83 18.15 28.46
C PRO A 583 1.10 19.29 27.46
N PRO A 584 0.97 19.04 26.16
CA PRO A 584 1.10 20.09 25.15
C PRO A 584 0.09 21.21 25.45
N ALA A 585 0.59 22.45 25.45
CA ALA A 585 -0.26 23.61 25.66
C ALA A 585 -1.34 23.68 24.57
N LEU A 586 -2.50 24.27 24.92
CA LEU A 586 -3.61 24.48 23.98
C LEU A 586 -3.21 25.28 22.73
N ASP A 587 -2.08 25.96 22.77
CA ASP A 587 -1.48 26.74 21.67
C ASP A 587 -0.44 25.94 20.85
N SER A 588 -0.33 24.62 21.05
CA SER A 588 0.61 23.80 20.29
C SER A 588 0.18 23.68 18.82
N GLU A 589 1.15 23.54 17.90
CA GLU A 589 0.88 23.39 16.45
C GLU A 589 -0.13 22.27 16.12
N PRO A 590 -0.08 21.07 16.73
CA PRO A 590 -1.08 20.04 16.52
C PRO A 590 -2.47 20.41 17.02
N ALA A 591 -2.59 21.16 18.14
CA ALA A 591 -3.88 21.65 18.62
C ALA A 591 -4.48 22.69 17.66
N GLN A 592 -3.64 23.58 17.15
CA GLN A 592 -4.03 24.58 16.15
C GLN A 592 -4.44 23.92 14.82
N GLU A 593 -3.81 22.80 14.43
CA GLU A 593 -4.23 22.03 13.25
C GLU A 593 -5.64 21.52 13.41
N LEU A 594 -5.96 20.83 14.52
CA LEU A 594 -7.30 20.32 14.78
C LEU A 594 -8.34 21.44 14.84
N GLN A 595 -8.02 22.55 15.52
CA GLN A 595 -8.91 23.71 15.63
C GLN A 595 -9.15 24.39 14.28
N ARG A 596 -8.14 24.49 13.40
CA ARG A 596 -8.30 25.02 12.03
C ARG A 596 -9.22 24.18 11.18
N ASP A 597 -9.23 22.86 11.41
CA ASP A 597 -10.07 21.93 10.68
C ASP A 597 -11.52 21.89 11.18
N VAL A 598 -11.79 22.38 12.40
CA VAL A 598 -13.14 22.58 12.94
C VAL A 598 -13.79 23.79 12.25
N ARG A 599 -14.28 23.57 11.03
CA ARG A 599 -14.95 24.60 10.23
C ARG A 599 -16.07 24.00 9.39
N LEU A 600 -17.16 24.72 9.28
CA LEU A 600 -18.22 24.35 8.35
C LEU A 600 -17.85 24.74 6.92
N PRO A 601 -18.30 23.98 5.92
CA PRO A 601 -18.26 24.44 4.53
C PRO A 601 -19.00 25.78 4.40
N ALA A 602 -18.43 26.70 3.65
CA ALA A 602 -19.00 28.08 3.54
C ALA A 602 -20.36 28.13 2.83
N ASP A 603 -20.66 27.11 2.07
CA ASP A 603 -21.84 26.98 1.19
C ASP A 603 -23.01 26.25 1.83
N VAL A 604 -22.95 25.89 3.14
CA VAL A 604 -24.06 25.22 3.83
C VAL A 604 -25.00 26.25 4.50
N ASP A 605 -26.30 26.03 4.32
CA ASP A 605 -27.38 26.82 4.93
C ASP A 605 -28.46 25.90 5.51
N PHE A 606 -28.62 25.93 6.83
CA PHE A 606 -29.58 25.13 7.57
C PHE A 606 -30.80 25.97 8.04
N SER A 607 -31.00 27.16 7.47
CA SER A 607 -32.12 28.06 7.87
C SER A 607 -33.51 27.53 7.50
N ARG A 608 -33.56 26.55 6.60
CA ARG A 608 -34.83 25.91 6.21
C ARG A 608 -35.35 25.00 7.33
N PRO A 609 -36.61 25.15 7.77
CA PRO A 609 -37.17 24.30 8.80
C PRO A 609 -37.28 22.84 8.33
N MET A 610 -37.01 21.91 9.25
CA MET A 610 -37.23 20.48 9.04
C MET A 610 -38.73 20.19 9.17
N ASP A 611 -39.29 19.35 8.31
CA ASP A 611 -40.62 18.77 8.49
C ASP A 611 -40.52 17.62 9.51
N THR A 612 -41.35 17.71 10.58
CA THR A 612 -41.38 16.66 11.62
C THR A 612 -41.81 15.29 11.06
N ALA A 613 -42.59 15.26 9.97
CA ALA A 613 -42.97 14.02 9.30
C ALA A 613 -41.74 13.26 8.76
N GLN A 614 -40.66 13.96 8.37
CA GLN A 614 -39.39 13.34 7.94
C GLN A 614 -38.76 12.49 9.05
N LEU A 615 -38.95 12.88 10.32
CA LEU A 615 -38.41 12.13 11.44
C LEU A 615 -39.32 10.96 11.85
N LEU A 616 -40.61 11.15 11.85
CA LEU A 616 -41.59 10.17 12.36
C LEU A 616 -41.89 9.05 11.36
N ALA A 617 -41.99 9.37 10.07
CA ALA A 617 -42.38 8.44 9.00
C ALA A 617 -41.54 8.69 7.73
N PRO A 618 -40.23 8.48 7.78
CA PRO A 618 -39.37 8.68 6.62
C PRO A 618 -39.70 7.67 5.51
N ARG A 619 -39.68 8.14 4.26
CA ARG A 619 -39.85 7.29 3.08
C ARG A 619 -38.48 6.93 2.44
N HIS A 620 -37.51 7.82 2.57
CA HIS A 620 -36.19 7.66 2.00
C HIS A 620 -35.14 8.03 3.04
N ILE A 621 -34.23 7.10 3.31
CA ILE A 621 -33.16 7.25 4.28
C ILE A 621 -31.79 7.09 3.56
N LEU A 622 -30.89 8.05 3.74
CA LEU A 622 -29.50 7.89 3.34
C LEU A 622 -28.71 7.24 4.48
N LEU A 623 -28.10 6.09 4.23
CA LEU A 623 -27.21 5.40 5.16
C LEU A 623 -25.81 5.32 4.59
N THR A 624 -24.87 6.09 5.14
CA THR A 624 -23.45 5.99 4.76
C THR A 624 -22.76 4.94 5.62
N GLY A 625 -21.73 4.30 5.07
CA GLY A 625 -20.97 3.28 5.78
C GLY A 625 -21.70 1.95 5.98
N ALA A 626 -22.72 1.67 5.17
CA ALA A 626 -23.57 0.48 5.24
C ALA A 626 -22.82 -0.86 5.03
N SER A 627 -21.58 -0.84 4.53
CA SER A 627 -20.73 -2.02 4.37
C SER A 627 -19.82 -2.33 5.58
N GLY A 628 -19.78 -1.47 6.61
CA GLY A 628 -19.07 -1.73 7.87
C GLY A 628 -19.92 -2.49 8.89
N LEU A 629 -19.33 -2.97 9.99
CA LEU A 629 -20.05 -3.72 11.05
C LEU A 629 -21.29 -2.98 11.53
N MET A 630 -21.14 -1.74 12.02
CA MET A 630 -22.26 -0.95 12.53
C MET A 630 -23.27 -0.63 11.44
N GLY A 631 -22.80 -0.21 10.27
CA GLY A 631 -23.68 0.17 9.16
C GLY A 631 -24.48 -0.99 8.58
N ALA A 632 -23.91 -2.19 8.51
CA ALA A 632 -24.60 -3.38 8.02
C ALA A 632 -25.74 -3.82 8.98
N HIS A 633 -25.47 -3.81 10.30
CA HIS A 633 -26.51 -4.10 11.29
C HIS A 633 -27.57 -2.99 11.36
N LEU A 634 -27.18 -1.72 11.19
CA LEU A 634 -28.12 -0.61 11.13
C LEU A 634 -28.97 -0.67 9.85
N LEU A 635 -28.41 -1.10 8.71
CA LEU A 635 -29.16 -1.38 7.49
C LEU A 635 -30.29 -2.39 7.76
N ALA A 636 -29.94 -3.52 8.40
CA ALA A 636 -30.89 -4.58 8.73
C ALA A 636 -31.98 -4.09 9.70
N GLU A 637 -31.59 -3.37 10.75
CA GLU A 637 -32.49 -2.81 11.73
C GLU A 637 -33.48 -1.78 11.12
N LEU A 638 -32.98 -0.89 10.27
CA LEU A 638 -33.79 0.10 9.58
C LEU A 638 -34.77 -0.55 8.60
N LEU A 639 -34.39 -1.60 7.90
CA LEU A 639 -35.31 -2.37 7.04
C LEU A 639 -36.37 -3.12 7.83
N ALA A 640 -36.02 -3.66 8.99
CA ALA A 640 -36.98 -4.38 9.85
C ALA A 640 -37.96 -3.44 10.57
N SER A 641 -37.51 -2.26 11.01
CA SER A 641 -38.27 -1.35 11.84
C SER A 641 -39.02 -0.24 11.07
N ARG A 642 -38.77 -0.07 9.76
CA ARG A 642 -39.28 1.03 8.93
C ARG A 642 -39.71 0.56 7.55
N GLU A 643 -40.64 1.26 6.92
CA GLU A 643 -41.10 1.03 5.55
C GLU A 643 -40.35 1.90 4.52
N ALA A 644 -39.20 2.46 4.89
CA ALA A 644 -38.44 3.36 4.05
C ALA A 644 -37.52 2.62 3.03
N ASP A 645 -37.29 3.24 1.88
CA ASP A 645 -36.21 2.86 0.97
C ASP A 645 -34.86 3.36 1.52
N LEU A 646 -33.85 2.53 1.49
CA LEU A 646 -32.53 2.86 1.98
C LEU A 646 -31.56 3.15 0.82
N HIS A 647 -31.00 4.34 0.81
CA HIS A 647 -30.03 4.82 -0.16
C HIS A 647 -28.63 4.70 0.45
N CYS A 648 -27.80 3.83 -0.11
CA CYS A 648 -26.51 3.47 0.45
C CYS A 648 -25.36 3.86 -0.50
N PRO A 649 -24.69 5.00 -0.31
CA PRO A 649 -23.46 5.33 -1.01
C PRO A 649 -22.33 4.42 -0.51
N VAL A 650 -21.67 3.72 -1.43
CA VAL A 650 -20.63 2.73 -1.14
C VAL A 650 -19.47 2.93 -2.12
N ARG A 651 -18.24 2.92 -1.66
CA ARG A 651 -17.08 2.89 -2.56
C ARG A 651 -17.13 1.65 -3.42
N ALA A 652 -17.39 1.82 -4.70
CA ALA A 652 -17.54 0.74 -5.65
C ALA A 652 -17.29 1.25 -7.08
N GLN A 653 -17.12 0.34 -8.02
CA GLN A 653 -16.90 0.70 -9.43
C GLN A 653 -18.19 1.15 -10.15
N ASN A 654 -19.30 0.58 -9.72
CA ASN A 654 -20.64 0.87 -10.23
C ASN A 654 -21.69 0.44 -9.19
N ASP A 655 -22.95 0.79 -9.43
CA ASP A 655 -24.04 0.53 -8.48
C ASP A 655 -24.31 -0.96 -8.27
N ALA A 656 -24.12 -1.81 -9.28
CA ALA A 656 -24.25 -3.25 -9.12
C ALA A 656 -23.18 -3.82 -8.18
N HIS A 657 -21.94 -3.36 -8.31
CA HIS A 657 -20.86 -3.71 -7.40
C HIS A 657 -21.08 -3.12 -5.99
N ALA A 658 -21.64 -1.91 -5.88
CA ALA A 658 -22.01 -1.33 -4.60
C ALA A 658 -23.04 -2.22 -3.86
N LEU A 659 -24.07 -2.69 -4.57
CA LEU A 659 -25.07 -3.60 -4.02
C LEU A 659 -24.45 -4.95 -3.61
N GLU A 660 -23.56 -5.53 -4.43
CA GLU A 660 -22.90 -6.78 -4.09
C GLU A 660 -22.01 -6.63 -2.85
N ARG A 661 -21.31 -5.52 -2.69
CA ARG A 661 -20.55 -5.22 -1.45
C ARG A 661 -21.42 -5.18 -0.22
N LEU A 662 -22.63 -4.62 -0.32
CA LEU A 662 -23.60 -4.65 0.79
C LEU A 662 -24.07 -6.08 1.10
N ARG A 663 -24.37 -6.87 0.08
CA ARG A 663 -24.73 -8.30 0.23
C ARG A 663 -23.59 -9.10 0.86
N GLN A 664 -22.36 -8.83 0.46
CA GLN A 664 -21.17 -9.45 1.04
C GLN A 664 -20.98 -9.07 2.51
N ALA A 665 -21.12 -7.78 2.86
CA ALA A 665 -21.05 -7.32 4.24
C ALA A 665 -22.13 -7.97 5.12
N ALA A 666 -23.36 -8.12 4.60
CA ALA A 666 -24.43 -8.82 5.29
C ALA A 666 -24.06 -10.28 5.58
N ARG A 667 -23.53 -11.00 4.56
CA ARG A 667 -23.05 -12.40 4.73
C ARG A 667 -21.90 -12.47 5.75
N GLN A 668 -20.93 -11.58 5.66
CA GLN A 668 -19.77 -11.54 6.57
C GLN A 668 -20.20 -11.34 8.02
N HIS A 669 -21.18 -10.48 8.25
CA HIS A 669 -21.72 -10.18 9.58
C HIS A 669 -22.88 -11.08 10.00
N ARG A 670 -23.16 -12.18 9.26
CA ARG A 670 -24.23 -13.16 9.53
C ARG A 670 -25.60 -12.51 9.61
N ILE A 671 -25.88 -11.56 8.74
CA ILE A 671 -27.15 -10.86 8.60
C ILE A 671 -27.92 -11.50 7.45
N GLU A 672 -29.11 -12.00 7.74
CA GLU A 672 -30.02 -12.59 6.77
C GLU A 672 -31.13 -11.59 6.43
N LEU A 673 -31.17 -11.16 5.16
CA LEU A 673 -32.19 -10.28 4.61
C LEU A 673 -32.91 -11.00 3.47
N ALA A 674 -34.25 -10.90 3.45
CA ALA A 674 -35.07 -11.45 2.38
C ALA A 674 -34.87 -10.64 1.07
N GLU A 675 -35.13 -11.24 -0.07
CA GLU A 675 -35.09 -10.52 -1.36
C GLU A 675 -36.07 -9.35 -1.42
N THR A 676 -37.16 -9.40 -0.67
CA THR A 676 -38.08 -8.27 -0.49
C THR A 676 -37.43 -7.07 0.18
N ASP A 677 -36.54 -7.31 1.15
CA ASP A 677 -35.78 -6.26 1.84
C ASP A 677 -34.73 -5.67 0.90
N TRP A 678 -34.03 -6.50 0.15
CA TRP A 678 -33.04 -6.04 -0.84
C TRP A 678 -33.64 -5.18 -1.95
N ARG A 679 -34.94 -5.32 -2.29
CA ARG A 679 -35.63 -4.45 -3.24
C ARG A 679 -35.78 -3.00 -2.73
N ARG A 680 -35.71 -2.81 -1.42
CA ARG A 680 -35.77 -1.48 -0.75
C ARG A 680 -34.39 -0.86 -0.58
N VAL A 681 -33.31 -1.56 -0.94
CA VAL A 681 -31.93 -1.07 -0.85
C VAL A 681 -31.47 -0.60 -2.22
N ARG A 682 -31.16 0.69 -2.32
CA ARG A 682 -30.54 1.32 -3.51
C ARG A 682 -29.09 1.65 -3.21
N ALA A 683 -28.19 0.92 -3.80
CA ALA A 683 -26.75 1.14 -3.64
C ALA A 683 -26.21 2.04 -4.76
N TYR A 684 -25.33 2.94 -4.42
CA TYR A 684 -24.70 3.87 -5.35
C TYR A 684 -23.19 3.74 -5.24
N ALA A 685 -22.50 3.67 -6.38
CA ALA A 685 -21.06 3.78 -6.42
C ALA A 685 -20.63 5.22 -6.14
N ALA A 686 -20.07 5.47 -4.96
CA ALA A 686 -19.82 6.81 -4.44
C ALA A 686 -18.56 6.87 -3.58
N ASP A 687 -17.92 8.03 -3.52
CA ASP A 687 -16.90 8.35 -2.52
C ASP A 687 -17.34 9.60 -1.75
N LEU A 688 -17.56 9.43 -0.45
CA LEU A 688 -18.08 10.51 0.41
C LEU A 688 -17.14 11.71 0.53
N ALA A 689 -15.85 11.56 0.22
CA ALA A 689 -14.90 12.67 0.25
C ALA A 689 -14.94 13.53 -1.03
N GLU A 690 -15.55 13.01 -2.10
CA GLU A 690 -15.69 13.75 -3.37
C GLU A 690 -16.91 14.69 -3.37
N PRO A 691 -16.84 15.82 -4.08
CA PRO A 691 -17.99 16.72 -4.23
C PRO A 691 -19.23 15.99 -4.76
N GLY A 692 -20.36 16.17 -4.10
CA GLY A 692 -21.60 15.46 -4.45
C GLY A 692 -21.50 13.94 -4.31
N PHE A 693 -20.60 13.45 -3.45
CA PHE A 693 -20.29 12.02 -3.26
C PHE A 693 -19.71 11.35 -4.52
N GLY A 694 -19.21 12.13 -5.51
CA GLY A 694 -18.80 11.62 -6.82
C GLY A 694 -19.94 11.09 -7.68
N LEU A 695 -21.20 11.36 -7.32
CA LEU A 695 -22.40 10.95 -8.05
C LEU A 695 -22.66 11.88 -9.25
N PRO A 696 -23.34 11.39 -10.30
CA PRO A 696 -23.88 12.25 -11.34
C PRO A 696 -24.75 13.35 -10.73
N ALA A 697 -24.63 14.57 -11.25
CA ALA A 697 -25.30 15.75 -10.67
C ALA A 697 -26.84 15.61 -10.63
N GLU A 698 -27.44 14.85 -11.54
CA GLU A 698 -28.87 14.55 -11.57
C GLU A 698 -29.25 13.62 -10.40
N THR A 699 -28.54 12.50 -10.25
CA THR A 699 -28.73 11.54 -9.14
C THR A 699 -28.58 12.22 -7.79
N TYR A 700 -27.54 13.05 -7.62
CA TYR A 700 -27.34 13.80 -6.37
C TYR A 700 -28.52 14.75 -6.08
N ARG A 701 -29.03 15.46 -7.09
CA ARG A 701 -30.19 16.38 -6.94
C ARG A 701 -31.48 15.62 -6.61
N GLU A 702 -31.72 14.48 -7.22
CA GLU A 702 -32.84 13.60 -6.92
C GLU A 702 -32.79 13.12 -5.46
N LEU A 703 -31.65 12.61 -5.03
CA LEU A 703 -31.43 12.19 -3.65
C LEU A 703 -31.59 13.37 -2.67
N ALA A 704 -31.02 14.53 -2.98
CA ALA A 704 -31.15 15.72 -2.15
C ALA A 704 -32.61 16.22 -2.01
N GLY A 705 -33.45 15.97 -3.00
CA GLY A 705 -34.88 16.29 -2.98
C GLY A 705 -35.76 15.26 -2.29
N SER A 706 -35.37 13.96 -2.36
CA SER A 706 -36.22 12.85 -1.90
C SER A 706 -35.87 12.34 -0.49
N VAL A 707 -34.60 12.34 -0.10
CA VAL A 707 -34.13 11.80 1.19
C VAL A 707 -34.71 12.59 2.36
N ASP A 708 -35.27 11.87 3.34
CA ASP A 708 -35.88 12.40 4.55
C ASP A 708 -34.91 12.48 5.73
N GLN A 709 -34.04 11.47 5.89
CA GLN A 709 -33.11 11.34 7.03
C GLN A 709 -31.73 10.87 6.54
N VAL A 710 -30.70 11.26 7.28
CA VAL A 710 -29.31 10.86 7.02
C VAL A 710 -28.74 10.19 8.26
N PHE A 711 -28.33 8.91 8.10
CA PHE A 711 -27.52 8.20 9.09
C PHE A 711 -26.07 8.16 8.59
N HIS A 712 -25.18 8.82 9.32
CA HIS A 712 -23.76 8.86 8.97
C HIS A 712 -22.96 7.91 9.86
N SER A 713 -22.79 6.66 9.37
CA SER A 713 -21.99 5.61 10.01
C SER A 713 -20.62 5.43 9.35
N ALA A 714 -20.38 6.09 8.21
CA ALA A 714 -19.10 5.99 7.52
C ALA A 714 -17.99 6.62 8.34
N SER A 715 -16.93 5.87 8.56
CA SER A 715 -15.69 6.33 9.18
C SER A 715 -14.55 5.40 8.83
N ALA A 716 -13.41 5.94 8.44
CA ALA A 716 -12.17 5.19 8.42
C ALA A 716 -11.74 4.92 9.86
N VAL A 717 -11.55 3.65 10.22
CA VAL A 717 -11.09 3.22 11.55
C VAL A 717 -9.71 2.61 11.40
N ASN A 718 -8.70 3.31 11.93
CA ASN A 718 -7.34 2.81 11.97
C ASN A 718 -6.65 3.33 13.23
N PHE A 719 -6.08 2.42 14.02
CA PHE A 719 -5.49 2.74 15.33
C PHE A 719 -4.02 3.16 15.26
N ILE A 720 -3.40 3.10 14.06
CA ILE A 720 -1.97 3.34 13.86
C ILE A 720 -1.73 4.58 13.00
N GLN A 721 -2.58 4.83 12.00
CA GLN A 721 -2.41 5.89 11.03
C GLN A 721 -2.55 7.30 11.64
N PRO A 722 -1.77 8.29 11.15
CA PRO A 722 -1.84 9.66 11.64
C PRO A 722 -3.15 10.35 11.25
N TYR A 723 -3.44 11.49 11.90
CA TYR A 723 -4.64 12.31 11.63
C TYR A 723 -4.75 12.73 10.16
N SER A 724 -3.65 13.11 9.52
CA SER A 724 -3.62 13.51 8.11
C SER A 724 -4.18 12.44 7.16
N TYR A 725 -3.98 11.16 7.48
CA TYR A 725 -4.55 10.03 6.73
C TYR A 725 -6.06 9.92 6.93
N MET A 726 -6.55 10.18 8.16
CA MET A 726 -7.96 10.08 8.50
C MET A 726 -8.78 11.27 7.99
N LYS A 727 -8.15 12.43 7.80
CA LYS A 727 -8.80 13.71 7.52
C LYS A 727 -9.68 13.66 6.28
N ARG A 728 -9.17 13.12 5.16
CA ARG A 728 -9.93 13.04 3.91
C ARG A 728 -11.26 12.30 4.10
N ASP A 729 -11.21 11.10 4.66
CA ASP A 729 -12.37 10.23 4.73
C ASP A 729 -13.35 10.65 5.85
N ASN A 730 -12.83 11.04 7.01
CA ASN A 730 -13.64 11.33 8.17
C ASN A 730 -14.10 12.81 8.20
N VAL A 731 -13.18 13.75 8.03
CA VAL A 731 -13.47 15.18 8.21
C VAL A 731 -14.03 15.80 6.93
N GLU A 732 -13.37 15.60 5.78
CA GLU A 732 -13.83 16.15 4.51
C GLU A 732 -15.08 15.42 4.02
N GLY A 733 -15.16 14.09 4.25
CA GLY A 733 -16.37 13.29 4.00
C GLY A 733 -17.58 13.81 4.78
N LEU A 734 -17.42 14.12 6.07
CA LEU A 734 -18.50 14.75 6.85
C LEU A 734 -18.90 16.11 6.25
N GLY A 735 -17.95 16.90 5.76
CA GLY A 735 -18.25 18.17 5.09
C GLY A 735 -19.20 18.00 3.90
N GLN A 736 -19.03 16.94 3.11
CA GLN A 736 -19.95 16.63 2.00
C GLN A 736 -21.32 16.15 2.49
N VAL A 737 -21.36 15.38 3.58
CA VAL A 737 -22.61 14.94 4.19
C VAL A 737 -23.41 16.15 4.72
N LEU A 738 -22.74 17.13 5.31
CA LEU A 738 -23.38 18.37 5.76
C LEU A 738 -23.96 19.19 4.59
N ARG A 739 -23.21 19.27 3.46
CA ARG A 739 -23.75 19.87 2.23
C ARG A 739 -25.00 19.15 1.74
N PHE A 740 -24.99 17.82 1.79
CA PHE A 740 -26.15 17.02 1.42
C PHE A 740 -27.34 17.28 2.35
N CYS A 741 -27.11 17.37 3.67
CA CYS A 741 -28.17 17.69 4.64
C CYS A 741 -28.79 19.05 4.38
N ALA A 742 -28.00 20.03 3.92
CA ALA A 742 -28.48 21.38 3.59
C ALA A 742 -29.15 21.49 2.20
N SER A 743 -28.84 20.55 1.28
CA SER A 743 -29.28 20.62 -0.13
C SER A 743 -30.76 20.24 -0.31
N GLY A 744 -31.49 20.96 -1.17
CA GLY A 744 -32.90 20.71 -1.42
C GLY A 744 -33.78 21.09 -0.24
N ARG A 745 -33.90 20.21 0.75
CA ARG A 745 -34.56 20.43 2.04
C ARG A 745 -33.59 20.13 3.18
N CYS A 746 -33.79 20.76 4.35
CA CYS A 746 -33.01 20.45 5.55
C CYS A 746 -33.36 19.04 6.07
N LYS A 747 -32.34 18.19 6.26
CA LYS A 747 -32.53 16.80 6.70
C LYS A 747 -31.91 16.60 8.07
N PRO A 748 -32.56 15.88 8.99
CA PRO A 748 -31.98 15.49 10.26
C PRO A 748 -30.80 14.54 10.03
N LEU A 749 -29.72 14.80 10.76
CA LEU A 749 -28.51 13.99 10.74
C LEU A 749 -28.38 13.17 12.03
N MET A 750 -28.30 11.87 11.89
CA MET A 750 -27.92 10.93 12.94
C MET A 750 -26.43 10.62 12.75
N LEU A 751 -25.59 11.26 13.55
CA LEU A 751 -24.12 11.12 13.48
C LEU A 751 -23.65 10.02 14.43
N LEU A 752 -22.99 8.97 13.91
CA LEU A 752 -22.34 7.95 14.71
C LEU A 752 -20.89 8.38 15.05
N SER A 753 -20.71 8.84 16.26
CA SER A 753 -19.44 9.22 16.88
C SER A 753 -18.91 8.06 17.75
N SER A 754 -18.00 8.32 18.65
CA SER A 754 -17.41 7.33 19.56
C SER A 754 -17.14 7.95 20.93
N ILE A 755 -17.20 7.17 22.01
CA ILE A 755 -16.73 7.61 23.33
C ILE A 755 -15.23 7.95 23.33
N SER A 756 -14.49 7.51 22.32
CA SER A 756 -13.06 7.85 22.18
C SER A 756 -12.80 9.35 22.03
N VAL A 757 -13.82 10.18 21.70
CA VAL A 757 -13.68 11.65 21.69
C VAL A 757 -13.30 12.23 23.06
N TYR A 758 -13.51 11.46 24.13
CA TYR A 758 -13.08 11.83 25.48
C TYR A 758 -11.59 11.53 25.70
N SER A 759 -11.00 10.63 24.90
CA SER A 759 -9.59 10.24 25.04
C SER A 759 -9.27 9.85 26.51
N TRP A 760 -8.03 10.00 26.91
CA TRP A 760 -7.59 9.87 28.30
C TRP A 760 -7.59 11.23 29.03
N GLY A 761 -8.55 12.08 28.68
CA GLY A 761 -8.67 13.44 29.24
C GLY A 761 -8.97 13.49 30.74
N HIS A 762 -9.35 12.39 31.39
CA HIS A 762 -9.49 12.28 32.84
C HIS A 762 -8.19 12.66 33.58
N LEU A 763 -7.02 12.41 32.97
CA LEU A 763 -5.73 12.81 33.53
C LEU A 763 -5.54 14.32 33.57
N HIS A 764 -6.24 15.08 32.71
CA HIS A 764 -6.17 16.55 32.66
C HIS A 764 -7.34 17.21 33.38
N THR A 765 -8.53 16.64 33.25
CA THR A 765 -9.75 17.23 33.82
C THR A 765 -9.99 16.86 35.27
N GLY A 766 -9.39 15.77 35.76
CA GLY A 766 -9.67 15.18 37.06
C GLY A 766 -11.09 14.58 37.18
N LYS A 767 -11.90 14.61 36.09
CA LYS A 767 -13.25 14.05 36.08
C LYS A 767 -13.18 12.53 35.98
N ARG A 768 -14.12 11.85 36.65
CA ARG A 768 -14.34 10.41 36.53
C ARG A 768 -15.66 10.05 35.85
N LEU A 769 -16.59 10.99 35.75
CA LEU A 769 -17.87 10.82 35.09
C LEU A 769 -17.93 11.82 33.93
N MET A 770 -18.15 11.32 32.71
CA MET A 770 -18.43 12.14 31.53
C MET A 770 -19.90 12.13 31.23
N ARG A 771 -20.51 13.32 31.26
CA ARG A 771 -21.92 13.51 30.93
C ARG A 771 -22.12 13.63 29.42
N GLU A 772 -23.29 13.27 28.95
CA GLU A 772 -23.66 13.35 27.54
C GLU A 772 -23.54 14.78 26.99
N ASP A 773 -23.86 15.79 27.79
CA ASP A 773 -23.78 17.21 27.41
C ASP A 773 -22.41 17.86 27.66
N ASP A 774 -21.47 17.17 28.26
CA ASP A 774 -20.14 17.71 28.51
C ASP A 774 -19.47 18.16 27.20
N ASP A 775 -18.89 19.36 27.17
CA ASP A 775 -18.13 19.87 26.05
C ASP A 775 -16.78 19.10 25.95
N ILE A 776 -16.60 18.44 24.82
CA ILE A 776 -15.39 17.64 24.54
C ILE A 776 -14.13 18.50 24.35
N ASN A 777 -14.23 19.82 24.28
CA ASN A 777 -13.06 20.71 24.26
C ASN A 777 -12.19 20.56 25.52
N GLN A 778 -12.78 20.23 26.67
CA GLN A 778 -12.01 19.97 27.90
C GLN A 778 -11.01 18.81 27.74
N ASN A 779 -11.23 17.94 26.77
CA ASN A 779 -10.39 16.77 26.48
C ASN A 779 -9.33 17.05 25.40
N LEU A 780 -9.34 18.23 24.77
CA LEU A 780 -8.43 18.55 23.67
C LEU A 780 -6.94 18.29 24.00
N PRO A 781 -6.43 18.59 25.22
CA PRO A 781 -5.03 18.29 25.56
C PRO A 781 -4.68 16.80 25.43
N ALA A 782 -5.60 15.90 25.76
CA ALA A 782 -5.43 14.46 25.57
C ALA A 782 -5.58 14.07 24.09
N VAL A 783 -6.62 14.57 23.43
CA VAL A 783 -6.93 14.29 22.02
C VAL A 783 -5.76 14.64 21.09
N VAL A 784 -5.08 15.77 21.35
CA VAL A 784 -3.94 16.22 20.53
C VAL A 784 -2.79 15.21 20.48
N THR A 785 -2.61 14.44 21.53
CA THR A 785 -1.55 13.44 21.62
C THR A 785 -2.05 12.03 21.34
N ASP A 786 -3.36 11.83 21.21
CA ASP A 786 -3.96 10.54 20.93
C ASP A 786 -3.81 10.11 19.44
N MET A 787 -4.24 8.93 19.10
CA MET A 787 -4.17 8.37 17.74
C MET A 787 -4.99 9.18 16.73
N GLY A 788 -4.62 9.08 15.45
CA GLY A 788 -5.28 9.84 14.36
C GLY A 788 -6.79 9.63 14.27
N TYR A 789 -7.27 8.43 14.59
CA TYR A 789 -8.70 8.11 14.64
C TYR A 789 -9.45 8.99 15.69
N VAL A 790 -8.93 9.03 16.91
CA VAL A 790 -9.54 9.83 18.01
C VAL A 790 -9.57 11.32 17.66
N ARG A 791 -8.46 11.84 17.12
CA ARG A 791 -8.37 13.22 16.63
C ARG A 791 -9.42 13.51 15.57
N SER A 792 -9.58 12.62 14.59
CA SER A 792 -10.56 12.81 13.51
C SER A 792 -12.00 12.79 14.02
N LYS A 793 -12.34 11.91 14.98
CA LYS A 793 -13.66 11.85 15.59
C LYS A 793 -13.97 13.10 16.41
N TRP A 794 -13.00 13.62 17.13
CA TRP A 794 -13.15 14.88 17.86
C TRP A 794 -13.46 16.05 16.91
N VAL A 795 -12.69 16.18 15.80
CA VAL A 795 -12.91 17.21 14.77
C VAL A 795 -14.30 17.06 14.13
N MET A 796 -14.68 15.83 13.76
CA MET A 796 -16.02 15.56 13.18
C MET A 796 -17.14 16.02 14.11
N GLU A 797 -17.08 15.68 15.39
CA GLU A 797 -18.12 16.02 16.36
C GLU A 797 -18.18 17.54 16.59
N LYS A 798 -17.03 18.22 16.65
CA LYS A 798 -16.99 19.70 16.76
C LYS A 798 -17.56 20.39 15.51
N ILE A 799 -17.32 19.88 14.31
CA ILE A 799 -17.94 20.41 13.09
C ILE A 799 -19.47 20.20 13.13
N ALA A 800 -19.91 19.04 13.60
CA ALA A 800 -21.34 18.76 13.73
C ALA A 800 -22.02 19.65 14.78
N ASP A 801 -21.35 19.94 15.91
CA ASP A 801 -21.82 20.92 16.90
C ASP A 801 -22.02 22.31 16.28
N LEU A 802 -21.03 22.78 15.50
CA LEU A 802 -21.16 24.06 14.75
C LEU A 802 -22.32 24.05 13.76
N ALA A 803 -22.58 22.90 13.12
CA ALA A 803 -23.73 22.76 12.21
C ALA A 803 -25.06 22.81 12.97
N ALA A 804 -25.14 22.19 14.15
CA ALA A 804 -26.32 22.24 15.01
C ALA A 804 -26.60 23.66 15.53
N GLU A 805 -25.56 24.41 15.94
CA GLU A 805 -25.65 25.83 16.30
C GLU A 805 -26.21 26.69 15.16
N ARG A 806 -26.00 26.27 13.89
CA ARG A 806 -26.55 26.95 12.70
C ARG A 806 -27.89 26.39 12.21
N GLY A 807 -28.52 25.50 13.00
CA GLY A 807 -29.88 25.02 12.76
C GLY A 807 -29.96 23.61 12.14
N LEU A 808 -28.87 22.88 11.97
CA LEU A 808 -28.94 21.47 11.55
C LEU A 808 -29.69 20.65 12.64
N PRO A 809 -30.78 19.93 12.32
CA PRO A 809 -31.39 18.98 13.23
C PRO A 809 -30.46 17.78 13.43
N LEU A 810 -29.76 17.71 14.56
CA LEU A 810 -28.69 16.75 14.83
C LEU A 810 -28.99 15.85 16.01
N MET A 811 -28.68 14.58 15.91
CA MET A 811 -28.51 13.64 17.02
C MET A 811 -27.13 13.01 16.94
N THR A 812 -26.36 13.06 18.02
CA THR A 812 -25.01 12.50 18.07
C THR A 812 -24.97 11.25 18.95
N PHE A 813 -24.61 10.11 18.38
CA PHE A 813 -24.48 8.85 19.09
C PHE A 813 -23.01 8.51 19.30
N ARG A 814 -22.52 8.59 20.53
CA ARG A 814 -21.15 8.20 20.92
C ARG A 814 -21.15 6.73 21.30
N LEU A 815 -20.64 5.93 20.40
CA LEU A 815 -20.64 4.47 20.54
C LEU A 815 -19.52 4.02 21.47
N GLY A 816 -19.84 3.10 22.39
CA GLY A 816 -18.86 2.28 23.09
C GLY A 816 -18.31 1.18 22.18
N TYR A 817 -17.74 0.14 22.77
CA TYR A 817 -17.17 -0.96 22.00
C TYR A 817 -18.22 -2.06 21.73
N ALA A 818 -18.51 -2.31 20.45
CA ALA A 818 -19.37 -3.40 20.01
C ALA A 818 -18.58 -4.74 20.03
N THR A 819 -18.81 -5.58 21.02
CA THR A 819 -18.10 -6.88 21.15
C THR A 819 -18.56 -7.87 20.10
N CYS A 820 -19.86 -8.15 20.05
CA CYS A 820 -20.50 -9.05 19.09
C CYS A 820 -22.01 -8.75 18.97
N HIS A 821 -22.69 -9.48 18.11
CA HIS A 821 -24.15 -9.51 18.06
C HIS A 821 -24.69 -10.53 19.08
N SER A 822 -25.63 -10.16 19.93
CA SER A 822 -26.09 -10.98 21.08
C SER A 822 -26.78 -12.31 20.73
N ARG A 823 -27.24 -12.46 19.47
CA ARG A 823 -27.93 -13.65 18.97
C ARG A 823 -27.11 -14.49 18.03
N THR A 824 -26.26 -13.87 17.18
CA THR A 824 -25.49 -14.58 16.14
C THR A 824 -24.03 -14.73 16.47
N GLY A 825 -23.51 -14.00 17.48
CA GLY A 825 -22.11 -13.95 17.81
C GLY A 825 -21.22 -13.32 16.72
N ALA A 826 -21.80 -12.64 15.72
CA ALA A 826 -21.06 -11.91 14.71
C ALA A 826 -20.23 -10.81 15.35
N TYR A 827 -18.97 -10.68 14.99
CA TYR A 827 -18.03 -9.70 15.54
C TYR A 827 -17.07 -9.20 14.44
N ALA A 828 -16.27 -8.19 14.77
CA ALA A 828 -15.21 -7.70 13.89
C ALA A 828 -13.83 -8.13 14.42
N ASP A 829 -13.13 -8.93 13.64
CA ASP A 829 -11.81 -9.51 14.00
C ASP A 829 -10.67 -8.50 13.91
N TYR A 830 -10.84 -7.44 13.13
CA TYR A 830 -9.84 -6.36 12.96
C TYR A 830 -9.80 -5.39 14.14
N GLN A 831 -10.80 -5.39 15.02
CA GLN A 831 -10.87 -4.48 16.16
C GLN A 831 -9.90 -4.89 17.27
N TRP A 832 -9.33 -3.89 17.97
CA TRP A 832 -8.30 -4.11 18.96
C TRP A 832 -8.75 -5.00 20.12
N TRP A 833 -10.00 -4.85 20.61
CA TRP A 833 -10.54 -5.65 21.73
C TRP A 833 -10.69 -7.12 21.38
N SER A 834 -11.16 -7.43 20.19
CA SER A 834 -11.26 -8.81 19.70
C SER A 834 -9.87 -9.46 19.59
N ARG A 835 -8.88 -8.69 19.13
CA ARG A 835 -7.48 -9.12 19.10
C ARG A 835 -6.90 -9.30 20.50
N LEU A 836 -7.24 -8.37 21.43
CA LEU A 836 -6.86 -8.49 22.85
C LEU A 836 -7.44 -9.77 23.47
N ALA A 837 -8.73 -10.04 23.27
CA ALA A 837 -9.38 -11.24 23.76
C ALA A 837 -8.72 -12.52 23.24
N ARG A 838 -8.41 -12.59 21.95
CA ARG A 838 -7.70 -13.73 21.37
C ARG A 838 -6.31 -13.88 21.95
N THR A 839 -5.53 -12.80 22.08
CA THR A 839 -4.19 -12.83 22.65
C THR A 839 -4.22 -13.28 24.12
N CYS A 840 -5.13 -12.75 24.93
CA CYS A 840 -5.27 -13.17 26.32
C CYS A 840 -5.62 -14.66 26.48
N LEU A 841 -6.49 -15.18 25.62
CA LEU A 841 -6.87 -16.60 25.61
C LEU A 841 -5.72 -17.50 25.12
N GLU A 842 -4.99 -17.08 24.11
CA GLU A 842 -3.87 -17.82 23.53
C GLU A 842 -2.71 -17.94 24.52
N TYR A 843 -2.30 -16.82 25.12
CA TYR A 843 -1.20 -16.78 26.08
C TYR A 843 -1.61 -17.09 27.53
N ARG A 844 -2.90 -17.35 27.79
CA ARG A 844 -3.49 -17.61 29.09
C ARG A 844 -3.09 -16.56 30.14
N ALA A 845 -3.00 -15.35 29.73
CA ALA A 845 -2.57 -14.22 30.56
C ALA A 845 -3.34 -12.96 30.20
N VAL A 846 -3.58 -12.11 31.20
CA VAL A 846 -4.22 -10.80 31.04
C VAL A 846 -3.35 -9.73 31.70
N PRO A 847 -3.18 -8.54 31.09
CA PRO A 847 -2.39 -7.48 31.68
C PRO A 847 -3.11 -6.86 32.89
N LEU A 848 -2.36 -6.51 33.92
CA LEU A 848 -2.86 -5.70 35.03
C LEU A 848 -2.99 -4.24 34.54
N LEU A 849 -4.23 -3.82 34.27
CA LEU A 849 -4.61 -2.46 33.85
C LEU A 849 -5.73 -1.98 34.77
N ARG A 850 -5.40 -1.03 35.64
CA ARG A 850 -6.29 -0.58 36.70
C ARG A 850 -7.52 0.12 36.14
N GLU A 851 -8.72 -0.32 36.52
CA GLU A 851 -10.01 0.29 36.17
C GLU A 851 -10.16 0.67 34.68
N LEU A 852 -9.54 -0.10 33.78
CA LEU A 852 -9.70 0.09 32.34
C LEU A 852 -11.09 -0.38 31.90
N ARG A 853 -11.85 0.52 31.28
CA ARG A 853 -13.21 0.29 30.76
C ARG A 853 -13.29 0.76 29.31
N GLU A 854 -14.02 0.02 28.48
CA GLU A 854 -14.18 0.31 27.04
C GLU A 854 -15.65 0.49 26.64
N GLY A 855 -16.54 0.57 27.64
CA GLY A 855 -17.96 0.66 27.35
C GLY A 855 -18.47 -0.52 26.51
N LEU A 856 -18.10 -1.76 26.92
CA LEU A 856 -18.42 -2.99 26.18
C LEU A 856 -19.91 -3.25 26.09
N THR A 857 -20.44 -3.37 24.88
CA THR A 857 -21.85 -3.72 24.64
C THR A 857 -21.98 -4.57 23.36
N THR A 858 -23.22 -4.79 22.88
CA THR A 858 -23.46 -5.57 21.66
C THR A 858 -23.92 -4.68 20.52
N VAL A 859 -23.64 -5.11 19.28
CA VAL A 859 -23.95 -4.31 18.09
C VAL A 859 -25.46 -4.16 17.87
N ASP A 860 -26.24 -5.20 18.15
CA ASP A 860 -27.71 -5.17 18.05
C ASP A 860 -28.35 -4.19 19.05
N TYR A 861 -27.87 -4.18 20.29
CA TYR A 861 -28.31 -3.16 21.24
C TYR A 861 -28.09 -1.73 20.74
N MET A 862 -26.88 -1.47 20.21
CA MET A 862 -26.56 -0.14 19.69
C MET A 862 -27.49 0.27 18.53
N VAL A 863 -27.70 -0.61 17.54
CA VAL A 863 -28.51 -0.25 16.37
C VAL A 863 -29.99 -0.17 16.68
N GLU A 864 -30.52 -1.02 17.58
CA GLU A 864 -31.87 -0.95 18.06
C GLU A 864 -32.11 0.35 18.86
N ALA A 865 -31.18 0.72 19.73
CA ALA A 865 -31.24 1.98 20.47
C ALA A 865 -31.24 3.20 19.52
N ILE A 866 -30.34 3.24 18.57
CA ILE A 866 -30.26 4.31 17.54
C ILE A 866 -31.59 4.38 16.79
N SER A 867 -32.16 3.24 16.37
CA SER A 867 -33.38 3.16 15.59
C SER A 867 -34.59 3.71 16.37
N VAL A 868 -34.68 3.41 17.66
CA VAL A 868 -35.77 3.89 18.55
C VAL A 868 -35.63 5.38 18.86
N ILE A 869 -34.42 5.82 19.23
CA ILE A 869 -34.14 7.23 19.61
C ILE A 869 -34.34 8.16 18.40
N ALA A 870 -33.87 7.74 17.22
CA ALA A 870 -33.95 8.55 16.00
C ALA A 870 -35.38 8.88 15.52
N ARG A 871 -36.42 8.29 16.11
CA ARG A 871 -37.82 8.60 15.84
C ARG A 871 -38.40 9.68 16.77
N GLN A 872 -37.65 10.12 17.76
CA GLN A 872 -38.18 10.99 18.80
C GLN A 872 -37.77 12.45 18.56
N PRO A 873 -38.71 13.37 18.33
CA PRO A 873 -38.35 14.78 18.14
C PRO A 873 -37.63 15.38 19.36
N SER A 874 -37.89 14.87 20.57
CA SER A 874 -37.22 15.28 21.81
C SER A 874 -35.70 14.90 21.85
N ALA A 875 -35.27 14.03 20.96
CA ALA A 875 -33.88 13.62 20.85
C ALA A 875 -33.01 14.59 19.99
N LEU A 876 -33.65 15.48 19.23
CA LEU A 876 -32.94 16.47 18.43
C LEU A 876 -32.14 17.43 19.33
N GLY A 877 -30.93 17.71 18.90
CA GLY A 877 -29.96 18.53 19.62
C GLY A 877 -29.26 17.80 20.77
N LYS A 878 -29.60 16.54 21.05
CA LYS A 878 -29.01 15.78 22.14
C LYS A 878 -27.89 14.87 21.68
N LYS A 879 -27.02 14.51 22.64
CA LYS A 879 -25.95 13.53 22.52
C LYS A 879 -26.27 12.30 23.36
N PHE A 880 -25.86 11.13 22.91
CA PHE A 880 -26.20 9.83 23.50
C PHE A 880 -24.95 8.99 23.64
N ASN A 881 -24.55 8.65 24.88
CA ASN A 881 -23.46 7.72 25.14
C ASN A 881 -23.99 6.27 25.11
N LEU A 882 -23.90 5.61 23.96
CA LEU A 882 -24.34 4.23 23.79
C LEU A 882 -23.29 3.26 24.36
N VAL A 883 -23.24 3.21 25.66
CA VAL A 883 -22.38 2.35 26.50
C VAL A 883 -23.25 1.68 27.56
N PRO A 884 -22.74 0.65 28.27
CA PRO A 884 -23.48 0.08 29.41
C PRO A 884 -23.68 1.11 30.51
N SER A 885 -24.84 1.03 31.19
CA SER A 885 -25.10 1.75 32.44
C SER A 885 -24.00 1.43 33.47
N ILE A 886 -23.74 2.39 34.37
CA ILE A 886 -22.63 2.30 35.33
C ILE A 886 -22.58 0.96 36.07
N PRO A 887 -23.70 0.38 36.58
CA PRO A 887 -23.65 -0.92 37.27
C PRO A 887 -23.27 -2.09 36.38
N ARG A 888 -23.36 -1.96 35.05
CA ARG A 888 -23.10 -3.00 34.07
C ARG A 888 -21.81 -2.79 33.27
N CYS A 889 -21.16 -1.64 33.46
CA CYS A 889 -19.90 -1.30 32.79
C CYS A 889 -18.72 -2.08 33.38
N LEU A 890 -18.38 -3.20 32.74
CA LEU A 890 -17.32 -4.09 33.21
C LEU A 890 -15.94 -3.46 33.03
N THR A 891 -15.06 -3.70 33.99
CA THR A 891 -13.63 -3.48 33.83
C THR A 891 -13.01 -4.60 32.96
N LEU A 892 -11.81 -4.35 32.47
CA LEU A 892 -11.00 -5.37 31.76
C LEU A 892 -10.87 -6.65 32.60
N ASP A 893 -10.53 -6.52 33.87
CA ASP A 893 -10.36 -7.66 34.79
C ASP A 893 -11.65 -8.45 34.98
N GLU A 894 -12.77 -7.77 35.17
CA GLU A 894 -14.09 -8.41 35.31
C GLU A 894 -14.48 -9.17 34.05
N PHE A 895 -14.31 -8.55 32.87
CA PHE A 895 -14.63 -9.17 31.60
C PHE A 895 -13.76 -10.40 31.34
N PHE A 896 -12.43 -10.27 31.43
CA PHE A 896 -11.51 -11.40 31.17
C PHE A 896 -11.57 -12.46 32.24
N GLY A 897 -11.89 -12.11 33.49
CA GLY A 897 -12.15 -13.07 34.55
C GLY A 897 -13.38 -13.95 34.25
N ARG A 898 -14.47 -13.35 33.71
CA ARG A 898 -15.64 -14.12 33.25
C ARG A 898 -15.31 -14.95 32.01
N LEU A 899 -14.66 -14.35 31.00
CA LEU A 899 -14.32 -14.99 29.74
C LEU A 899 -13.39 -16.20 29.95
N GLY A 900 -12.35 -16.07 30.78
CA GLY A 900 -11.40 -17.15 31.08
C GLY A 900 -12.05 -18.32 31.80
N ARG A 901 -12.93 -18.04 32.77
CA ARG A 901 -13.72 -19.10 33.44
C ARG A 901 -14.60 -19.85 32.45
N ARG A 902 -15.29 -19.11 31.56
CA ARG A 902 -16.18 -19.70 30.56
C ARG A 902 -15.43 -20.53 29.51
N ALA A 903 -14.25 -20.08 29.11
CA ALA A 903 -13.37 -20.82 28.21
C ALA A 903 -12.70 -22.06 28.85
N GLY A 904 -12.93 -22.33 30.13
CA GLY A 904 -12.25 -23.39 30.86
C GLY A 904 -10.73 -23.20 31.03
N ARG A 905 -10.27 -21.98 30.87
CA ARG A 905 -8.85 -21.57 30.86
C ARG A 905 -8.68 -20.35 31.77
N PRO A 906 -8.42 -20.52 33.07
CA PRO A 906 -8.15 -19.37 33.94
C PRO A 906 -6.99 -18.55 33.41
N LEU A 907 -7.19 -17.25 33.29
CA LEU A 907 -6.20 -16.30 32.80
C LEU A 907 -5.38 -15.79 33.99
N ARG A 908 -4.06 -15.84 33.86
CA ARG A 908 -3.15 -15.32 34.88
C ARG A 908 -3.01 -13.84 34.72
N GLN A 909 -3.28 -13.07 35.78
CA GLN A 909 -2.95 -11.64 35.80
C GLN A 909 -1.44 -11.45 35.96
N MET A 910 -0.88 -10.51 35.21
CA MET A 910 0.54 -10.19 35.28
C MET A 910 0.80 -8.73 34.95
N PRO A 911 1.96 -8.17 35.40
CA PRO A 911 2.34 -6.80 35.07
C PRO A 911 2.26 -6.52 33.57
N PHE A 912 1.88 -5.31 33.20
CA PHE A 912 1.63 -4.92 31.82
C PHE A 912 2.83 -5.20 30.90
N ASP A 913 4.05 -4.76 31.32
CA ASP A 913 5.27 -4.98 30.53
C ASP A 913 5.62 -6.46 30.36
N ASP A 914 5.49 -7.26 31.42
CA ASP A 914 5.72 -8.69 31.37
C ASP A 914 4.71 -9.36 30.43
N TRP A 915 3.45 -8.91 30.43
CA TRP A 915 2.42 -9.43 29.56
C TRP A 915 2.66 -9.08 28.10
N VAL A 916 3.07 -7.85 27.81
CA VAL A 916 3.41 -7.45 26.42
C VAL A 916 4.60 -8.27 25.92
N SER A 917 5.60 -8.51 26.77
CA SER A 917 6.79 -9.30 26.44
C SER A 917 6.49 -10.77 26.11
N LEU A 918 5.32 -11.30 26.48
CA LEU A 918 4.90 -12.64 26.07
C LEU A 918 4.67 -12.79 24.58
N TRP A 919 4.25 -11.71 23.90
CA TRP A 919 3.77 -11.78 22.52
C TRP A 919 4.42 -10.72 21.59
N GLU A 920 5.16 -9.75 22.11
CA GLU A 920 5.72 -8.65 21.29
C GLU A 920 6.71 -9.13 20.22
N ASP A 921 7.39 -10.25 20.45
CA ASP A 921 8.30 -10.85 19.46
C ASP A 921 7.59 -11.86 18.56
N ASN A 922 6.35 -12.24 18.89
CA ASN A 922 5.55 -13.15 18.08
C ASN A 922 4.68 -12.39 17.10
N ARG A 923 5.11 -12.35 15.83
CA ARG A 923 4.39 -11.66 14.74
C ARG A 923 3.02 -12.24 14.42
N ASP A 924 2.77 -13.49 14.81
CA ASP A 924 1.47 -14.16 14.63
C ASP A 924 0.50 -13.88 15.79
N ALA A 925 0.94 -13.23 16.85
CA ALA A 925 0.06 -12.83 17.94
C ALA A 925 -1.04 -11.89 17.42
N PRO A 926 -2.31 -12.10 17.78
CA PRO A 926 -3.42 -11.29 17.25
C PRO A 926 -3.26 -9.79 17.46
N LEU A 927 -2.57 -9.37 18.53
CA LEU A 927 -2.29 -7.97 18.84
C LEU A 927 -1.03 -7.41 18.18
N TYR A 928 -0.17 -8.25 17.60
CA TYR A 928 1.09 -7.77 17.04
C TYR A 928 0.93 -6.59 16.05
N PRO A 929 -0.07 -6.58 15.15
CA PRO A 929 -0.28 -5.43 14.26
C PRO A 929 -0.58 -4.11 14.98
N LEU A 930 -0.96 -4.18 16.27
CA LEU A 930 -1.28 -3.04 17.12
C LEU A 930 -0.22 -2.82 18.23
N LEU A 931 0.95 -3.43 18.12
CA LEU A 931 2.01 -3.37 19.14
C LEU A 931 2.36 -1.93 19.55
N SER A 932 2.29 -0.99 18.62
CA SER A 932 2.50 0.42 18.89
C SER A 932 1.56 0.98 19.96
N MET A 933 0.31 0.53 20.03
CA MET A 933 -0.64 0.97 21.07
C MET A 933 -0.22 0.54 22.48
N PHE A 934 0.59 -0.52 22.59
CA PHE A 934 1.01 -1.13 23.85
C PHE A 934 2.43 -0.74 24.27
N ARG A 935 3.23 -0.28 23.32
CA ARG A 935 4.66 0.01 23.56
C ARG A 935 5.04 1.45 23.28
N ASP A 936 4.30 2.15 22.39
CA ASP A 936 4.65 3.52 22.07
C ASP A 936 4.38 4.44 23.28
N ASN A 937 5.39 5.21 23.67
CA ASN A 937 5.20 6.27 24.66
C ASN A 937 4.39 7.40 24.03
N MET A 938 3.10 7.43 24.35
CA MET A 938 2.20 8.49 23.88
C MET A 938 2.28 9.73 24.76
N TYR A 939 2.37 9.54 26.08
CA TYR A 939 2.44 10.62 27.03
C TYR A 939 3.00 10.16 28.38
N ALA A 940 3.91 10.95 28.99
CA ALA A 940 4.48 10.74 30.34
C ALA A 940 5.03 9.32 30.57
N GLY A 941 5.69 8.73 29.58
CA GLY A 941 6.28 7.41 29.68
C GLY A 941 5.28 6.25 29.54
N ARG A 942 4.02 6.52 29.21
CA ARG A 942 2.95 5.50 29.09
C ARG A 942 2.51 5.28 27.66
N SER A 943 2.18 4.07 27.35
CA SER A 943 1.55 3.66 26.07
C SER A 943 0.09 4.15 26.00
N THR A 944 -0.49 4.09 24.80
CA THR A 944 -1.92 4.43 24.59
C THR A 944 -2.81 3.62 25.56
N VAL A 945 -2.62 2.32 25.66
CA VAL A 945 -3.44 1.45 26.52
C VAL A 945 -3.26 1.78 28.01
N GLU A 946 -2.04 2.09 28.45
CA GLU A 946 -1.80 2.49 29.85
C GLU A 946 -2.41 3.85 30.22
N LEU A 947 -2.54 4.78 29.25
CA LEU A 947 -3.18 6.08 29.45
C LEU A 947 -4.68 5.97 29.67
N TYR A 948 -5.30 4.91 29.16
CA TYR A 948 -6.73 4.63 29.37
C TYR A 948 -7.04 3.91 30.71
N GLN A 949 -6.03 3.66 31.56
CA GLN A 949 -6.28 3.21 32.93
C GLN A 949 -7.03 4.28 33.75
N ASP A 950 -7.80 3.84 34.76
CA ASP A 950 -8.69 4.71 35.57
C ASP A 950 -9.66 5.53 34.70
N THR A 951 -10.08 4.94 33.57
CA THR A 951 -10.91 5.59 32.57
C THR A 951 -12.25 6.06 33.13
N TYR A 952 -12.95 6.87 32.34
CA TYR A 952 -14.24 7.42 32.72
C TYR A 952 -15.31 6.34 32.99
N LEU A 953 -16.28 6.71 33.83
CA LEU A 953 -17.66 6.25 33.72
C LEU A 953 -18.41 7.22 32.85
N TRP A 954 -19.36 6.74 32.07
CA TRP A 954 -20.14 7.55 31.14
C TRP A 954 -21.57 7.62 31.62
N ASP A 955 -22.12 8.84 31.67
CA ASP A 955 -23.54 9.09 31.87
C ASP A 955 -24.32 8.65 30.63
N CYS A 956 -25.43 7.97 30.84
CA CYS A 956 -26.36 7.47 29.82
C CYS A 956 -27.78 7.98 30.04
N THR A 957 -27.97 9.06 30.75
CA THR A 957 -29.29 9.57 31.14
C THR A 957 -30.19 9.83 29.94
N ASN A 958 -29.68 10.45 28.88
CA ASN A 958 -30.43 10.68 27.65
C ASN A 958 -30.84 9.37 26.97
N VAL A 959 -29.93 8.35 26.96
CA VAL A 959 -30.24 7.03 26.41
C VAL A 959 -31.37 6.37 27.21
N GLU A 960 -31.23 6.33 28.55
CA GLU A 960 -32.23 5.71 29.44
C GLU A 960 -33.60 6.37 29.32
N GLU A 961 -33.65 7.72 29.26
CA GLU A 961 -34.89 8.48 29.09
C GLU A 961 -35.60 8.15 27.78
N HIS A 962 -34.87 8.10 26.68
CA HIS A 962 -35.44 7.90 25.35
C HIS A 962 -35.73 6.42 25.03
N LEU A 963 -35.13 5.48 25.76
CA LEU A 963 -35.46 4.06 25.66
C LEU A 963 -36.53 3.61 26.64
N ARG A 964 -36.97 4.48 27.54
CA ARG A 964 -37.98 4.15 28.54
C ARG A 964 -39.30 3.74 27.87
N GLY A 965 -39.79 2.55 28.21
CA GLY A 965 -41.00 1.97 27.59
C GLY A 965 -40.77 1.25 26.26
N SER A 966 -39.59 1.29 25.68
CA SER A 966 -39.25 0.51 24.49
C SER A 966 -38.96 -0.96 24.84
N ALA A 967 -38.86 -1.81 23.82
CA ALA A 967 -38.44 -3.20 23.96
C ALA A 967 -36.92 -3.38 24.06
N VAL A 968 -36.16 -2.34 23.74
CA VAL A 968 -34.70 -2.39 23.75
C VAL A 968 -34.17 -2.60 25.16
N ARG A 969 -33.31 -3.57 25.35
CA ARG A 969 -32.71 -3.91 26.64
C ARG A 969 -31.20 -3.93 26.55
N GLU A 970 -30.57 -3.34 27.53
CA GLU A 970 -29.12 -3.37 27.67
C GLU A 970 -28.66 -4.83 27.88
N PRO A 971 -27.61 -5.31 27.11
CA PRO A 971 -27.14 -6.67 27.22
C PRO A 971 -26.39 -6.92 28.53
N GLU A 972 -26.50 -8.15 29.05
CA GLU A 972 -25.65 -8.65 30.12
C GLU A 972 -24.63 -9.65 29.55
N PHE A 973 -23.38 -9.54 29.98
CA PHE A 973 -22.34 -10.50 29.61
C PHE A 973 -22.47 -11.75 30.51
N ASP A 974 -23.60 -12.44 30.31
CA ASP A 974 -23.90 -13.73 30.94
C ASP A 974 -23.14 -14.87 30.22
N ASP A 975 -23.29 -16.09 30.74
CA ASP A 975 -22.63 -17.28 30.20
C ASP A 975 -23.00 -17.54 28.74
N ARG A 976 -24.25 -17.26 28.35
CA ARG A 976 -24.73 -17.45 26.97
C ARG A 976 -24.06 -16.49 26.00
N LEU A 977 -23.98 -15.20 26.35
CA LEU A 977 -23.35 -14.19 25.50
C LEU A 977 -21.84 -14.44 25.37
N LEU A 978 -21.20 -14.82 26.47
CA LEU A 978 -19.79 -15.20 26.47
C LEU A 978 -19.52 -16.45 25.60
N ASP A 979 -20.40 -17.46 25.60
CA ASP A 979 -20.30 -18.62 24.72
C ASP A 979 -20.40 -18.24 23.25
N LEU A 980 -21.34 -17.35 22.90
CA LEU A 980 -21.49 -16.84 21.54
C LEU A 980 -20.25 -16.06 21.10
N TYR A 981 -19.71 -15.22 21.98
CA TYR A 981 -18.50 -14.46 21.71
C TYR A 981 -17.30 -15.38 21.52
N LEU A 982 -17.10 -16.37 22.41
CA LEU A 982 -16.04 -17.38 22.28
C LEU A 982 -16.16 -18.21 20.98
N ALA A 983 -17.38 -18.59 20.60
CA ALA A 983 -17.64 -19.30 19.35
C ALA A 983 -17.29 -18.42 18.13
N GLY A 984 -17.53 -17.11 18.20
CA GLY A 984 -17.11 -16.13 17.21
C GLY A 984 -15.59 -16.04 17.07
N LEU A 985 -14.86 -15.96 18.18
CA LEU A 985 -13.40 -15.83 18.21
C LEU A 985 -12.61 -17.05 17.69
N GLY A 986 -13.26 -18.13 17.26
CA GLY A 986 -12.60 -19.32 16.69
C GLY A 986 -12.71 -20.58 17.55
N GLY A 987 -13.83 -20.79 18.19
CA GLY A 987 -14.10 -21.75 19.22
C GLY A 987 -13.92 -23.26 18.96
N SER A 988 -13.48 -23.70 17.77
CA SER A 988 -13.10 -25.11 17.59
C SER A 988 -11.58 -25.37 17.72
N ALA A 989 -10.75 -24.35 17.57
CA ALA A 989 -9.30 -24.44 17.77
C ALA A 989 -8.85 -24.05 19.19
N MET A 990 -9.75 -23.48 20.00
CA MET A 990 -9.46 -23.01 21.37
C MET A 990 -10.10 -23.85 22.50
N ARG A 991 -10.82 -24.91 22.16
CA ARG A 991 -11.31 -25.88 23.18
C ARG A 991 -10.30 -26.96 23.53
#